data_90ea7cf5bc0f5f051eb10342cb84dc2a
#
_entry.id   90ea7cf5bc0f5f051eb10342cb84dc2a
#
_cell.length_a   1.000
_cell.length_b   1.000
_cell.length_c   1.000
_cell.angle_alpha   90.00
_cell.angle_beta   90.00
_cell.angle_gamma   90.00
#
_symmetry.space_group_name_H-M   'P 1'
#
loop_
_entity.id
_entity.type
_entity.pdbx_description
1 polymer ?
#
loop_
_entity_poly.entity_id
_entity_poly.type
_entity_poly.pdbx_seq_one_letter_code
_entity_poly.pdbx_strand_id
1 'polypeptide(L)'
;MRQSPEILAPAGSMEALTAAVHCGADAVYIGATLFSARQNAHNFDADALREAADFCHTNGVKLYLTVNTLVFDTEWTALDELLQTAAAVGMDACIVQDLGVADYIHQRIPEMPLHASTQMTICSPSGAIWAKEHGFSRVVVAREMTRSEIQAVCAIGLEVEQFVHGALCMCISGQCYLSALIGARSANRGCCAQACRLPFTAAKNPQAAALSLKDLCLLPHYQQLCADGIASLKIEGRMKRPEYVAAAVTALRQLKAGKQPDLQMLRAVFSRSGFTDGYYTGQRKQMFGVRQKEDVTAANAVLPKLAELAKKPAVRLPLTMSATVILEQPVSLTATLPDDTSVTVQDAPPELAKNKPCDAAFLERQLGKLGNTAYQLDSLTATCDGKATVSAATLNALRRTAIEQLQAARKAANTPQYTLAEVPLHLPKQPHSAPKKPNYWVQVQTMEQLHAVQNSDFPTDKLLLPLHLAEQLPQPIPNAILTLPTFAPDETTLRKRLQACQAIGWNAILCDTIAHLVLGKQLGLELHGGTGLNLTNRHSVDVIQQYGVSDTLLSVELTIRQALSCCDRMPAGIFAYGHLPVMKTRLCPIREEVGCRSCKHQLKDRTNRTFPVFCTEGYTVIYNAVPVWVADRFQQLRDFSTLLLSFSIESPKQIQAILADYQAPCASAPAAYTRGLLLRGLPSAVGK
;
A
#
# COMPACT_ATOMS: atom_id res chain seq x y z
N MET A 1 26.61 -4.78 -13.55
CA MET A 1 25.43 -4.03 -14.06
C MET A 1 24.35 -4.08 -12.99
N ARG A 2 23.66 -2.97 -12.68
CA ARG A 2 22.51 -3.03 -11.76
C ARG A 2 21.42 -3.88 -12.41
N GLN A 3 20.80 -4.76 -11.63
CA GLN A 3 19.72 -5.63 -12.09
C GLN A 3 18.54 -4.76 -12.58
N SER A 4 17.91 -5.12 -13.69
CA SER A 4 16.73 -4.42 -14.21
C SER A 4 15.59 -4.54 -13.20
N PRO A 5 14.83 -3.45 -12.94
CA PRO A 5 13.76 -3.48 -11.93
C PRO A 5 12.68 -4.51 -12.27
N GLU A 6 12.10 -5.08 -11.22
CA GLU A 6 10.96 -5.99 -11.26
C GLU A 6 9.72 -5.27 -11.81
N ILE A 7 8.96 -5.91 -12.68
CA ILE A 7 7.64 -5.46 -13.12
C ILE A 7 6.59 -6.13 -12.22
N LEU A 8 5.98 -5.35 -11.32
CA LEU A 8 4.99 -5.83 -10.37
C LEU A 8 3.57 -5.46 -10.82
N ALA A 9 2.82 -6.48 -11.25
CA ALA A 9 1.48 -6.34 -11.80
C ALA A 9 0.37 -6.56 -10.74
N PRO A 10 -0.77 -5.86 -10.85
CA PRO A 10 -1.94 -6.10 -10.01
C PRO A 10 -2.78 -7.24 -10.56
N ALA A 11 -3.35 -8.09 -9.69
CA ALA A 11 -4.44 -8.97 -10.08
C ALA A 11 -5.54 -8.99 -9.02
N GLY A 12 -6.79 -8.83 -9.48
CA GLY A 12 -7.99 -8.94 -8.67
C GLY A 12 -8.86 -10.13 -9.08
N SER A 13 -8.42 -10.94 -10.04
CA SER A 13 -9.03 -12.20 -10.48
C SER A 13 -7.98 -13.08 -11.17
N MET A 14 -8.28 -14.37 -11.38
CA MET A 14 -7.41 -15.30 -12.10
C MET A 14 -7.17 -14.88 -13.56
N GLU A 15 -8.16 -14.28 -14.23
CA GLU A 15 -7.98 -13.77 -15.60
C GLU A 15 -6.97 -12.62 -15.65
N ALA A 16 -7.01 -11.72 -14.65
CA ALA A 16 -6.06 -10.61 -14.57
C ALA A 16 -4.64 -11.11 -14.22
N LEU A 17 -4.53 -12.13 -13.36
CA LEU A 17 -3.28 -12.78 -13.01
C LEU A 17 -2.67 -13.48 -14.25
N THR A 18 -3.48 -14.26 -14.97
CA THR A 18 -3.07 -14.91 -16.21
C THR A 18 -2.58 -13.89 -17.24
N ALA A 19 -3.31 -12.77 -17.41
CA ALA A 19 -2.88 -11.69 -18.31
C ALA A 19 -1.54 -11.07 -17.89
N ALA A 20 -1.32 -10.86 -16.59
CA ALA A 20 -0.05 -10.34 -16.06
C ALA A 20 1.13 -11.27 -16.39
N VAL A 21 0.99 -12.57 -16.10
CA VAL A 21 2.01 -13.60 -16.35
C VAL A 21 2.26 -13.74 -17.85
N HIS A 22 1.22 -13.88 -18.66
CA HIS A 22 1.34 -14.01 -20.13
C HIS A 22 2.03 -12.81 -20.78
N CYS A 23 1.80 -11.59 -20.25
CA CYS A 23 2.45 -10.39 -20.77
C CYS A 23 3.86 -10.17 -20.21
N GLY A 24 4.33 -11.02 -19.28
CA GLY A 24 5.70 -11.05 -18.76
C GLY A 24 5.94 -10.15 -17.56
N ALA A 25 5.01 -10.12 -16.60
CA ALA A 25 5.28 -9.62 -15.27
C ALA A 25 6.34 -10.49 -14.57
N ASP A 26 7.22 -9.86 -13.79
CA ASP A 26 8.21 -10.57 -12.97
C ASP A 26 7.59 -10.98 -11.61
N ALA A 27 6.59 -10.21 -11.14
CA ALA A 27 5.81 -10.50 -9.95
C ALA A 27 4.35 -10.03 -10.09
N VAL A 28 3.44 -10.67 -9.34
CA VAL A 28 2.03 -10.27 -9.25
C VAL A 28 1.65 -10.05 -7.80
N TYR A 29 0.88 -8.99 -7.49
CA TYR A 29 0.31 -8.82 -6.17
C TYR A 29 -1.20 -8.98 -6.19
N ILE A 30 -1.70 -9.77 -5.23
CA ILE A 30 -3.10 -10.14 -5.09
C ILE A 30 -3.63 -9.79 -3.71
N GLY A 31 -4.92 -9.89 -3.50
CA GLY A 31 -5.57 -9.76 -2.20
C GLY A 31 -6.43 -10.96 -1.91
N ALA A 32 -6.39 -11.42 -0.68
CA ALA A 32 -7.36 -12.37 -0.17
C ALA A 32 -8.73 -11.68 0.05
N THR A 33 -9.75 -12.48 0.31
CA THR A 33 -11.12 -12.00 0.63
C THR A 33 -11.15 -11.09 1.86
N LEU A 34 -10.20 -11.30 2.80
CA LEU A 34 -10.01 -10.49 4.01
C LEU A 34 -8.71 -9.70 3.96
N PHE A 35 -8.60 -8.65 4.79
CA PHE A 35 -7.38 -7.87 5.08
C PHE A 35 -6.72 -7.20 3.88
N SER A 36 -7.45 -6.97 2.79
CA SER A 36 -6.93 -6.39 1.57
C SER A 36 -7.51 -5.00 1.28
N ALA A 37 -6.67 -4.04 0.87
CA ALA A 37 -7.05 -2.64 0.59
C ALA A 37 -8.01 -2.45 -0.60
N ARG A 38 -8.46 -3.50 -1.26
CA ARG A 38 -9.43 -3.50 -2.36
C ARG A 38 -10.46 -4.61 -2.15
N GLN A 39 -11.23 -4.54 -1.04
CA GLN A 39 -12.25 -5.55 -0.70
C GLN A 39 -13.34 -5.72 -1.78
N ASN A 40 -13.58 -4.72 -2.63
CA ASN A 40 -14.54 -4.81 -3.73
C ASN A 40 -13.97 -5.44 -5.03
N ALA A 41 -12.73 -5.90 -5.06
CA ALA A 41 -12.22 -6.79 -6.09
C ALA A 41 -12.81 -8.20 -5.87
N HIS A 42 -12.74 -9.09 -6.86
CA HIS A 42 -13.17 -10.50 -6.67
C HIS A 42 -12.36 -11.17 -5.55
N ASN A 43 -11.06 -10.79 -5.44
CA ASN A 43 -10.12 -11.35 -4.47
C ASN A 43 -10.05 -12.88 -4.54
N PHE A 44 -9.15 -13.45 -3.72
CA PHE A 44 -8.83 -14.87 -3.77
C PHE A 44 -9.20 -15.53 -2.44
N ASP A 45 -10.01 -16.58 -2.47
CA ASP A 45 -10.19 -17.49 -1.34
C ASP A 45 -9.00 -18.47 -1.23
N ALA A 46 -9.03 -19.40 -0.27
CA ALA A 46 -7.92 -20.29 -0.01
C ALA A 46 -7.57 -21.20 -1.23
N ASP A 47 -8.57 -21.65 -1.97
CA ASP A 47 -8.35 -22.51 -3.15
C ASP A 47 -7.82 -21.69 -4.32
N ALA A 48 -8.38 -20.51 -4.55
CA ALA A 48 -7.89 -19.58 -5.57
C ALA A 48 -6.45 -19.07 -5.25
N LEU A 49 -6.09 -18.90 -3.97
CA LEU A 49 -4.72 -18.58 -3.57
C LEU A 49 -3.74 -19.69 -3.95
N ARG A 50 -4.14 -20.95 -3.75
CA ARG A 50 -3.34 -22.13 -4.15
C ARG A 50 -3.17 -22.20 -5.66
N GLU A 51 -4.28 -22.06 -6.41
CA GLU A 51 -4.25 -22.05 -7.88
C GLU A 51 -3.36 -20.92 -8.42
N ALA A 52 -3.46 -19.71 -7.84
CA ALA A 52 -2.66 -18.56 -8.22
C ALA A 52 -1.16 -18.78 -7.94
N ALA A 53 -0.80 -19.34 -6.78
CA ALA A 53 0.59 -19.65 -6.43
C ALA A 53 1.16 -20.72 -7.38
N ASP A 54 0.42 -21.80 -7.59
CA ASP A 54 0.81 -22.87 -8.51
C ASP A 54 1.07 -22.36 -9.91
N PHE A 55 0.19 -21.51 -10.41
CA PHE A 55 0.32 -20.92 -11.75
C PHE A 55 1.52 -19.96 -11.84
N CYS A 56 1.68 -19.07 -10.86
CA CYS A 56 2.80 -18.14 -10.83
C CYS A 56 4.15 -18.86 -10.73
N HIS A 57 4.31 -19.76 -9.76
CA HIS A 57 5.58 -20.47 -9.53
C HIS A 57 5.97 -21.39 -10.70
N THR A 58 4.99 -22.06 -11.32
CA THR A 58 5.22 -22.83 -12.58
C THR A 58 5.78 -21.94 -13.68
N ASN A 59 5.36 -20.67 -13.73
CA ASN A 59 5.86 -19.71 -14.72
C ASN A 59 7.11 -18.92 -14.24
N GLY A 60 7.61 -19.17 -13.02
CA GLY A 60 8.74 -18.45 -12.41
C GLY A 60 8.43 -16.98 -12.12
N VAL A 61 7.18 -16.69 -11.79
CA VAL A 61 6.68 -15.37 -11.41
C VAL A 61 6.41 -15.36 -9.92
N LYS A 62 6.88 -14.35 -9.21
CA LYS A 62 6.63 -14.20 -7.77
C LYS A 62 5.18 -13.77 -7.48
N LEU A 63 4.66 -14.20 -6.33
CA LEU A 63 3.30 -13.87 -5.90
C LEU A 63 3.30 -13.21 -4.52
N TYR A 64 2.83 -11.96 -4.43
CA TYR A 64 2.80 -11.20 -3.19
C TYR A 64 1.36 -11.04 -2.67
N LEU A 65 1.16 -11.40 -1.39
CA LEU A 65 -0.13 -11.25 -0.72
C LEU A 65 -0.26 -9.87 -0.08
N THR A 66 -1.36 -9.16 -0.36
CA THR A 66 -1.65 -7.92 0.36
C THR A 66 -2.40 -8.21 1.66
N VAL A 67 -1.75 -7.92 2.80
CA VAL A 67 -2.33 -7.86 4.15
C VAL A 67 -2.24 -6.40 4.61
N ASN A 68 -2.73 -5.48 3.76
CA ASN A 68 -2.43 -4.05 3.83
C ASN A 68 -3.64 -3.21 4.26
N THR A 69 -4.36 -3.71 5.26
CA THR A 69 -5.39 -2.98 5.99
C THR A 69 -5.07 -2.97 7.47
N LEU A 70 -5.65 -2.02 8.20
CA LEU A 70 -5.65 -2.05 9.66
C LEU A 70 -6.49 -3.25 10.15
N VAL A 71 -6.11 -3.84 11.27
CA VAL A 71 -6.77 -5.02 11.88
C VAL A 71 -7.28 -4.63 13.27
N PHE A 72 -8.47 -5.12 13.63
CA PHE A 72 -9.02 -4.98 14.98
C PHE A 72 -8.69 -6.20 15.85
N ASP A 73 -8.66 -6.04 17.16
CA ASP A 73 -8.34 -7.13 18.10
C ASP A 73 -9.24 -8.37 17.94
N THR A 74 -10.46 -8.20 17.45
CA THR A 74 -11.40 -9.30 17.21
C THR A 74 -11.15 -10.10 15.93
N GLU A 75 -10.17 -9.71 15.11
CA GLU A 75 -9.94 -10.27 13.78
C GLU A 75 -8.66 -11.15 13.69
N TRP A 76 -7.93 -11.28 14.80
CA TRP A 76 -6.62 -11.95 14.82
C TRP A 76 -6.68 -13.43 14.45
N THR A 77 -7.72 -14.17 14.86
CA THR A 77 -7.90 -15.59 14.48
C THR A 77 -7.98 -15.75 12.97
N ALA A 78 -8.82 -14.95 12.31
CA ALA A 78 -8.95 -15.00 10.86
C ALA A 78 -7.69 -14.50 10.12
N LEU A 79 -6.92 -13.60 10.74
CA LEU A 79 -5.63 -13.18 10.22
C LEU A 79 -4.62 -14.33 10.25
N ASP A 80 -4.51 -15.04 11.37
CA ASP A 80 -3.58 -16.18 11.51
C ASP A 80 -3.93 -17.32 10.55
N GLU A 81 -5.23 -17.64 10.36
CA GLU A 81 -5.69 -18.60 9.36
C GLU A 81 -5.28 -18.22 7.93
N LEU A 82 -5.37 -16.92 7.58
CA LEU A 82 -4.89 -16.42 6.30
C LEU A 82 -3.37 -16.56 6.16
N LEU A 83 -2.62 -16.24 7.22
CA LEU A 83 -1.15 -16.34 7.22
C LEU A 83 -0.67 -17.80 7.15
N GLN A 84 -1.34 -18.74 7.81
CA GLN A 84 -1.08 -20.18 7.66
C GLN A 84 -1.31 -20.61 6.21
N THR A 85 -2.42 -20.16 5.59
CA THR A 85 -2.69 -20.44 4.17
C THR A 85 -1.58 -19.85 3.28
N ALA A 86 -1.18 -18.59 3.51
CA ALA A 86 -0.12 -17.94 2.75
C ALA A 86 1.22 -18.68 2.85
N ALA A 87 1.59 -19.15 4.04
CA ALA A 87 2.78 -19.97 4.24
C ALA A 87 2.68 -21.33 3.53
N ALA A 88 1.52 -21.99 3.64
CA ALA A 88 1.31 -23.33 3.05
C ALA A 88 1.34 -23.32 1.51
N VAL A 89 0.91 -22.22 0.87
CA VAL A 89 0.97 -22.10 -0.60
C VAL A 89 2.28 -21.47 -1.10
N GLY A 90 3.17 -21.04 -0.19
CA GLY A 90 4.47 -20.47 -0.52
C GLY A 90 4.38 -19.05 -1.10
N MET A 91 3.61 -18.13 -0.49
CA MET A 91 3.62 -16.72 -0.92
C MET A 91 5.02 -16.12 -0.82
N ASP A 92 5.48 -15.42 -1.85
CA ASP A 92 6.84 -14.87 -1.90
C ASP A 92 7.05 -13.67 -0.98
N ALA A 93 6.01 -12.95 -0.60
CA ALA A 93 6.04 -11.86 0.38
C ALA A 93 4.63 -11.45 0.84
N CYS A 94 4.56 -10.77 1.99
CA CYS A 94 3.37 -10.05 2.45
C CYS A 94 3.58 -8.53 2.37
N ILE A 95 2.60 -7.81 1.77
CA ILE A 95 2.57 -6.34 1.72
C ILE A 95 1.69 -5.87 2.89
N VAL A 96 2.27 -5.20 3.89
CA VAL A 96 1.64 -4.94 5.19
C VAL A 96 1.54 -3.44 5.49
N GLN A 97 0.45 -3.02 6.16
CA GLN A 97 0.25 -1.65 6.66
C GLN A 97 0.31 -1.58 8.19
N ASP A 98 -0.36 -2.50 8.88
CA ASP A 98 -0.55 -2.49 10.33
C ASP A 98 0.74 -2.91 11.04
N LEU A 99 1.19 -2.11 12.01
CA LEU A 99 2.45 -2.33 12.73
C LEU A 99 2.44 -3.64 13.53
N GLY A 100 1.30 -3.92 14.18
CA GLY A 100 1.14 -5.15 14.95
C GLY A 100 1.07 -6.39 14.05
N VAL A 101 0.46 -6.27 12.86
CA VAL A 101 0.44 -7.35 11.87
C VAL A 101 1.84 -7.63 11.34
N ALA A 102 2.62 -6.60 11.08
CA ALA A 102 4.00 -6.77 10.62
C ALA A 102 4.86 -7.49 11.66
N ASP A 103 4.77 -7.06 12.91
CA ASP A 103 5.48 -7.69 14.02
C ASP A 103 5.04 -9.15 14.23
N TYR A 104 3.73 -9.42 14.18
CA TYR A 104 3.19 -10.78 14.30
C TYR A 104 3.67 -11.69 13.17
N ILE A 105 3.66 -11.24 11.90
CA ILE A 105 4.17 -12.04 10.79
C ILE A 105 5.66 -12.31 10.97
N HIS A 106 6.44 -11.33 11.38
CA HIS A 106 7.87 -11.47 11.61
C HIS A 106 8.19 -12.50 12.70
N GLN A 107 7.35 -12.59 13.75
CA GLN A 107 7.49 -13.61 14.79
C GLN A 107 6.95 -14.98 14.36
N ARG A 108 5.80 -15.01 13.67
CA ARG A 108 5.05 -16.23 13.30
C ARG A 108 5.67 -16.98 12.13
N ILE A 109 6.20 -16.24 11.16
CA ILE A 109 6.80 -16.75 9.92
C ILE A 109 8.08 -15.95 9.63
N PRO A 110 9.17 -16.18 10.39
CA PRO A 110 10.38 -15.33 10.32
C PRO A 110 11.01 -15.21 8.92
N GLU A 111 10.85 -16.25 8.09
CA GLU A 111 11.41 -16.29 6.73
C GLU A 111 10.54 -15.57 5.70
N MET A 112 9.27 -15.18 6.04
CA MET A 112 8.36 -14.50 5.12
C MET A 112 8.82 -13.06 4.87
N PRO A 113 9.18 -12.68 3.63
CA PRO A 113 9.57 -11.31 3.34
C PRO A 113 8.41 -10.34 3.56
N LEU A 114 8.69 -9.21 4.24
CA LEU A 114 7.72 -8.15 4.47
C LEU A 114 8.01 -6.96 3.56
N HIS A 115 6.98 -6.49 2.86
CA HIS A 115 7.01 -5.25 2.09
C HIS A 115 6.14 -4.20 2.78
N ALA A 116 6.72 -3.06 3.15
CA ALA A 116 5.98 -1.98 3.78
C ALA A 116 5.03 -1.33 2.75
N SER A 117 3.73 -1.38 3.03
CA SER A 117 2.71 -0.80 2.16
C SER A 117 2.88 0.72 2.03
N THR A 118 2.50 1.29 0.88
CA THR A 118 2.39 2.75 0.72
C THR A 118 1.48 3.39 1.78
N GLN A 119 0.55 2.61 2.38
CA GLN A 119 -0.34 3.08 3.45
C GLN A 119 0.36 3.29 4.80
N MET A 120 1.62 2.85 4.96
CA MET A 120 2.46 3.19 6.12
C MET A 120 3.03 4.62 6.07
N THR A 121 2.70 5.40 5.04
CA THR A 121 3.11 6.81 4.87
C THR A 121 4.63 6.99 4.83
N ILE A 122 5.37 6.09 4.15
CA ILE A 122 6.83 6.23 4.01
C ILE A 122 7.13 7.26 2.94
N CYS A 123 7.51 8.46 3.38
CA CYS A 123 7.80 9.62 2.53
C CYS A 123 9.17 10.25 2.79
N SER A 124 10.00 9.65 3.65
CA SER A 124 11.33 10.16 4.02
C SER A 124 12.28 9.04 4.39
N PRO A 125 13.62 9.30 4.45
CA PRO A 125 14.62 8.34 4.89
C PRO A 125 14.32 7.69 6.25
N SER A 126 13.90 8.45 7.25
CA SER A 126 13.57 7.91 8.58
C SER A 126 12.45 6.87 8.54
N GLY A 127 11.44 7.04 7.67
CA GLY A 127 10.41 6.00 7.50
C GLY A 127 10.97 4.69 6.94
N ALA A 128 11.93 4.76 6.01
CA ALA A 128 12.62 3.59 5.49
C ALA A 128 13.57 2.95 6.52
N ILE A 129 14.25 3.76 7.34
CA ILE A 129 15.07 3.28 8.46
C ILE A 129 14.22 2.48 9.42
N TRP A 130 13.05 3.00 9.83
CA TRP A 130 12.14 2.27 10.69
C TRP A 130 11.75 0.90 10.11
N ALA A 131 11.36 0.88 8.82
CA ALA A 131 11.00 -0.36 8.14
C ALA A 131 12.17 -1.37 8.14
N LYS A 132 13.39 -0.90 7.88
CA LYS A 132 14.59 -1.75 7.90
C LYS A 132 14.88 -2.33 9.30
N GLU A 133 14.74 -1.51 10.35
CA GLU A 133 14.93 -1.94 11.74
C GLU A 133 13.88 -2.96 12.20
N HIS A 134 12.69 -2.96 11.55
CA HIS A 134 11.59 -3.89 11.87
C HIS A 134 11.44 -5.03 10.85
N GLY A 135 12.53 -5.41 10.17
CA GLY A 135 12.59 -6.62 9.36
C GLY A 135 11.92 -6.54 7.99
N PHE A 136 11.51 -5.36 7.53
CA PHE A 136 11.02 -5.23 6.16
C PHE A 136 12.18 -5.33 5.16
N SER A 137 11.96 -6.09 4.08
CA SER A 137 12.90 -6.23 2.97
C SER A 137 12.71 -5.15 1.90
N ARG A 138 11.50 -4.55 1.82
CA ARG A 138 11.13 -3.58 0.78
C ARG A 138 10.18 -2.52 1.32
N VAL A 139 10.27 -1.29 0.79
CA VAL A 139 9.32 -0.21 1.07
C VAL A 139 8.63 0.28 -0.20
N VAL A 140 7.30 0.42 -0.15
CA VAL A 140 6.52 1.10 -1.18
C VAL A 140 6.40 2.57 -0.80
N VAL A 141 7.18 3.41 -1.46
CA VAL A 141 7.21 4.84 -1.15
C VAL A 141 5.89 5.54 -1.49
N ALA A 142 5.63 6.65 -0.79
CA ALA A 142 4.44 7.47 -1.03
C ALA A 142 4.44 8.00 -2.47
N ARG A 143 3.27 7.97 -3.12
CA ARG A 143 3.09 8.39 -4.54
C ARG A 143 3.31 9.88 -4.76
N GLU A 144 3.22 10.64 -3.69
CA GLU A 144 3.28 12.10 -3.68
C GLU A 144 4.71 12.64 -3.68
N MET A 145 5.73 11.77 -3.68
CA MET A 145 7.15 12.15 -3.63
C MET A 145 7.69 12.57 -5.00
N THR A 146 8.65 13.51 -4.97
CA THR A 146 9.49 13.86 -6.12
C THR A 146 10.63 12.85 -6.29
N ARG A 147 11.26 12.86 -7.48
CA ARG A 147 12.43 12.02 -7.77
C ARG A 147 13.53 12.16 -6.73
N SER A 148 13.89 13.39 -6.35
CA SER A 148 14.97 13.64 -5.38
C SER A 148 14.63 13.10 -3.98
N GLU A 149 13.38 13.22 -3.55
CA GLU A 149 12.90 12.65 -2.29
C GLU A 149 12.94 11.10 -2.31
N ILE A 150 12.61 10.47 -3.45
CA ILE A 150 12.70 9.02 -3.64
C ILE A 150 14.17 8.56 -3.60
N GLN A 151 15.07 9.29 -4.29
CA GLN A 151 16.51 9.00 -4.27
C GLN A 151 17.07 9.01 -2.84
N ALA A 152 16.62 9.94 -1.97
CA ALA A 152 17.02 9.98 -0.57
C ALA A 152 16.60 8.71 0.20
N VAL A 153 15.42 8.13 -0.13
CA VAL A 153 14.98 6.85 0.43
C VAL A 153 15.80 5.68 -0.12
N CYS A 154 16.10 5.67 -1.43
CA CYS A 154 16.94 4.63 -2.05
C CYS A 154 18.34 4.56 -1.41
N ALA A 155 18.86 5.68 -0.94
CA ALA A 155 20.19 5.75 -0.29
C ALA A 155 20.27 5.00 1.05
N ILE A 156 19.13 4.62 1.66
CA ILE A 156 19.10 3.84 2.91
C ILE A 156 19.52 2.38 2.68
N GLY A 157 19.52 1.90 1.42
CA GLY A 157 19.96 0.55 1.07
C GLY A 157 18.90 -0.54 1.37
N LEU A 158 17.63 -0.16 1.43
CA LEU A 158 16.46 -1.05 1.42
C LEU A 158 15.88 -1.07 0.00
N GLU A 159 15.27 -2.18 -0.43
CA GLU A 159 14.58 -2.19 -1.72
C GLU A 159 13.45 -1.17 -1.76
N VAL A 160 13.41 -0.39 -2.84
CA VAL A 160 12.37 0.62 -3.06
C VAL A 160 11.46 0.19 -4.20
N GLU A 161 10.16 0.14 -3.91
CA GLU A 161 9.08 -0.11 -4.86
C GLU A 161 8.35 1.21 -5.14
N GLN A 162 8.21 1.56 -6.42
CA GLN A 162 7.57 2.79 -6.87
C GLN A 162 6.36 2.51 -7.76
N PHE A 163 5.23 3.15 -7.47
CA PHE A 163 4.11 3.14 -8.42
C PHE A 163 4.49 3.92 -9.68
N VAL A 164 4.33 3.28 -10.85
CA VAL A 164 4.71 3.87 -12.14
C VAL A 164 3.53 4.09 -13.08
N HIS A 165 2.39 3.43 -12.83
CA HIS A 165 1.20 3.58 -13.66
C HIS A 165 -0.10 3.36 -12.86
N GLY A 166 -1.15 4.12 -13.20
CA GLY A 166 -2.50 3.93 -12.71
C GLY A 166 -3.02 5.05 -11.80
N ALA A 167 -4.08 4.75 -11.04
CA ALA A 167 -4.81 5.76 -10.29
C ALA A 167 -3.98 6.44 -9.19
N LEU A 168 -3.98 7.79 -9.18
CA LEU A 168 -3.48 8.58 -8.06
C LEU A 168 -4.57 8.84 -7.03
N CYS A 169 -4.20 8.80 -5.75
CA CYS A 169 -5.00 9.32 -4.65
C CYS A 169 -4.73 10.82 -4.47
N MET A 170 -5.74 11.57 -4.06
CA MET A 170 -5.58 12.98 -3.68
C MET A 170 -4.90 13.12 -2.31
N CYS A 171 -5.27 12.27 -1.36
CA CYS A 171 -4.73 12.25 -0.02
C CYS A 171 -3.36 11.59 0.02
N ILE A 172 -2.49 12.08 0.89
CA ILE A 172 -1.27 11.38 1.31
C ILE A 172 -1.65 9.96 1.73
N SER A 173 -0.89 8.99 1.23
CA SER A 173 -1.17 7.56 1.42
C SER A 173 -1.24 7.21 2.92
N GLY A 174 -2.27 6.45 3.32
CA GLY A 174 -2.51 6.04 4.72
C GLY A 174 -3.25 7.08 5.59
N GLN A 175 -3.42 8.32 5.14
CA GLN A 175 -3.95 9.44 5.93
C GLN A 175 -5.35 9.91 5.47
N CYS A 176 -6.13 9.03 4.80
CA CYS A 176 -7.45 9.37 4.28
C CYS A 176 -8.59 8.80 5.12
N TYR A 177 -9.35 9.67 5.78
CA TYR A 177 -10.53 9.31 6.59
C TYR A 177 -11.85 9.78 5.95
N LEU A 178 -11.80 10.46 4.77
CA LEU A 178 -12.98 11.07 4.14
C LEU A 178 -14.11 10.04 3.93
N SER A 179 -13.78 8.90 3.33
CA SER A 179 -14.76 7.85 3.02
C SER A 179 -15.32 7.17 4.29
N ALA A 180 -14.51 7.03 5.34
CA ALA A 180 -14.92 6.46 6.63
C ALA A 180 -15.94 7.37 7.34
N LEU A 181 -15.69 8.68 7.38
CA LEU A 181 -16.54 9.64 8.07
C LEU A 181 -17.86 9.92 7.33
N ILE A 182 -17.83 10.00 6.00
CA ILE A 182 -19.04 10.25 5.20
C ILE A 182 -19.95 9.01 5.14
N GLY A 183 -19.38 7.80 4.99
CA GLY A 183 -20.17 6.60 4.67
C GLY A 183 -19.78 5.34 5.44
N ALA A 184 -19.02 5.41 6.54
CA ALA A 184 -18.50 4.26 7.29
C ALA A 184 -17.72 3.25 6.40
N ARG A 185 -17.05 3.74 5.35
CA ARG A 185 -16.27 2.95 4.39
C ARG A 185 -14.81 3.33 4.44
N SER A 186 -14.05 2.74 5.39
CA SER A 186 -12.66 3.10 5.62
C SER A 186 -11.77 2.74 4.42
N ALA A 187 -10.93 3.70 4.00
CA ALA A 187 -9.85 3.48 3.04
C ALA A 187 -8.75 2.60 3.64
N ASN A 188 -8.45 2.78 4.93
CA ASN A 188 -7.45 2.01 5.67
C ASN A 188 -7.89 0.56 5.97
N ARG A 189 -9.19 0.27 5.75
CA ARG A 189 -9.77 -1.06 5.87
C ARG A 189 -10.29 -1.63 4.53
N GLY A 190 -9.76 -1.10 3.42
CA GLY A 190 -10.01 -1.64 2.07
C GLY A 190 -11.35 -1.26 1.45
N CYS A 191 -12.21 -0.49 2.15
CA CYS A 191 -13.58 -0.19 1.73
C CYS A 191 -13.76 1.19 1.09
N CYS A 192 -12.70 1.84 0.60
CA CYS A 192 -12.74 3.19 0.05
C CYS A 192 -13.86 3.36 -0.98
N ALA A 193 -14.76 4.32 -0.74
CA ALA A 193 -15.85 4.68 -1.67
C ALA A 193 -15.41 5.62 -2.80
N GLN A 194 -14.11 5.98 -2.87
CA GLN A 194 -13.57 6.97 -3.82
C GLN A 194 -14.28 8.33 -3.70
N ALA A 195 -14.59 8.77 -2.49
CA ALA A 195 -15.31 10.03 -2.23
C ALA A 195 -14.60 11.26 -2.84
N CYS A 196 -13.28 11.24 -3.02
CA CYS A 196 -12.52 12.27 -3.73
C CYS A 196 -12.83 12.37 -5.24
N ARG A 197 -13.57 11.41 -5.83
CA ARG A 197 -14.04 11.43 -7.22
C ARG A 197 -15.43 12.04 -7.38
N LEU A 198 -16.11 12.31 -6.27
CA LEU A 198 -17.38 13.00 -6.25
C LEU A 198 -17.16 14.51 -6.48
N PRO A 199 -18.20 15.27 -6.89
CA PRO A 199 -18.11 16.71 -7.03
C PRO A 199 -17.76 17.40 -5.71
N PHE A 200 -16.67 18.17 -5.74
CA PHE A 200 -16.26 19.15 -4.73
C PHE A 200 -15.83 20.42 -5.45
N THR A 201 -16.15 21.59 -4.89
CA THR A 201 -15.82 22.87 -5.52
C THR A 201 -15.37 23.91 -4.48
N ALA A 202 -14.43 24.75 -4.87
CA ALA A 202 -14.07 25.98 -4.17
C ALA A 202 -14.80 27.22 -4.79
N ALA A 203 -15.40 27.06 -5.98
CA ALA A 203 -16.10 28.08 -6.74
C ALA A 203 -17.63 27.86 -6.72
N LYS A 204 -18.31 28.37 -7.74
CA LYS A 204 -19.77 28.22 -7.89
C LYS A 204 -20.18 27.04 -8.78
N ASN A 205 -19.21 26.34 -9.41
CA ASN A 205 -19.50 25.20 -10.29
C ASN A 205 -19.77 23.94 -9.45
N PRO A 206 -21.02 23.50 -9.29
CA PRO A 206 -21.34 22.33 -8.44
C PRO A 206 -20.89 20.98 -9.04
N GLN A 207 -20.45 20.96 -10.29
CA GLN A 207 -19.94 19.77 -10.97
C GLN A 207 -18.41 19.69 -10.97
N ALA A 208 -17.70 20.64 -10.36
CA ALA A 208 -16.26 20.62 -10.28
C ALA A 208 -15.78 19.42 -9.45
N ALA A 209 -14.72 18.79 -9.92
CA ALA A 209 -14.09 17.64 -9.26
C ALA A 209 -12.73 18.03 -8.66
N ALA A 210 -12.74 19.00 -7.76
CA ALA A 210 -11.55 19.61 -7.18
C ALA A 210 -10.63 18.65 -6.43
N LEU A 211 -11.08 17.42 -6.14
CA LEU A 211 -10.28 16.36 -5.48
C LEU A 211 -9.91 15.22 -6.42
N SER A 212 -10.26 15.27 -7.71
CA SER A 212 -10.03 14.18 -8.65
C SER A 212 -8.75 14.40 -9.46
N LEU A 213 -7.78 13.50 -9.34
CA LEU A 213 -6.51 13.54 -10.09
C LEU A 213 -6.58 12.68 -11.34
N LYS A 214 -5.76 13.07 -12.36
CA LYS A 214 -5.38 12.24 -13.51
C LYS A 214 -4.69 10.95 -13.04
N ASP A 215 -4.56 10.00 -13.94
CA ASP A 215 -3.80 8.77 -13.66
C ASP A 215 -2.29 9.01 -13.80
N LEU A 216 -1.51 8.33 -12.96
CA LEU A 216 -0.04 8.35 -13.00
C LEU A 216 0.48 7.65 -14.25
N CYS A 217 1.53 8.20 -14.87
CA CYS A 217 2.35 7.46 -15.83
C CYS A 217 3.81 7.94 -15.75
N LEU A 218 4.67 7.10 -15.19
CA LEU A 218 6.12 7.32 -15.13
C LEU A 218 6.91 6.51 -16.17
N LEU A 219 6.24 5.86 -17.13
CA LEU A 219 6.89 5.11 -18.18
C LEU A 219 7.91 5.92 -19.00
N PRO A 220 7.66 7.22 -19.31
CA PRO A 220 8.67 8.07 -19.94
C PRO A 220 9.96 8.26 -19.13
N HIS A 221 9.89 8.03 -17.82
CA HIS A 221 11.02 8.15 -16.88
C HIS A 221 11.71 6.82 -16.56
N TYR A 222 11.42 5.73 -17.30
CA TYR A 222 11.92 4.37 -17.05
C TYR A 222 13.44 4.32 -16.83
N GLN A 223 14.23 4.96 -17.69
CA GLN A 223 15.69 4.97 -17.57
C GLN A 223 16.17 5.66 -16.28
N GLN A 224 15.47 6.72 -15.87
CA GLN A 224 15.77 7.44 -14.63
C GLN A 224 15.46 6.57 -13.41
N LEU A 225 14.32 5.88 -13.42
CA LEU A 225 13.94 4.95 -12.35
C LEU A 225 14.97 3.81 -12.19
N CYS A 226 15.47 3.26 -13.30
CA CYS A 226 16.54 2.27 -13.29
C CYS A 226 17.84 2.85 -12.73
N ALA A 227 18.24 4.04 -13.15
CA ALA A 227 19.46 4.72 -12.69
C ALA A 227 19.39 5.07 -11.21
N ASP A 228 18.22 5.43 -10.70
CA ASP A 228 17.99 5.75 -9.28
C ASP A 228 17.99 4.49 -8.39
N GLY A 229 17.98 3.28 -8.97
CA GLY A 229 18.06 2.02 -8.23
C GLY A 229 16.71 1.56 -7.66
N ILE A 230 15.59 1.93 -8.30
CA ILE A 230 14.27 1.38 -7.98
C ILE A 230 14.29 -0.12 -8.21
N ALA A 231 13.92 -0.91 -7.21
CA ALA A 231 13.92 -2.37 -7.26
C ALA A 231 12.67 -2.92 -7.96
N SER A 232 11.51 -2.27 -7.78
CA SER A 232 10.24 -2.75 -8.32
C SER A 232 9.37 -1.61 -8.86
N LEU A 233 8.83 -1.81 -10.07
CA LEU A 233 7.92 -0.92 -10.80
C LEU A 233 6.49 -1.42 -10.65
N LYS A 234 5.73 -0.79 -9.76
CA LYS A 234 4.37 -1.22 -9.42
C LYS A 234 3.31 -0.57 -10.27
N ILE A 235 2.42 -1.39 -10.81
CA ILE A 235 1.21 -0.95 -11.52
C ILE A 235 0.04 -0.93 -10.52
N GLU A 236 -0.70 0.19 -10.39
CA GLU A 236 -1.95 0.24 -9.63
C GLU A 236 -3.10 -0.28 -10.50
N GLY A 237 -3.94 -1.20 -9.96
CA GLY A 237 -5.06 -1.63 -10.77
C GLY A 237 -5.76 -2.94 -10.43
N ARG A 238 -5.80 -3.45 -9.19
CA ARG A 238 -6.49 -4.70 -8.79
C ARG A 238 -8.00 -4.74 -9.10
N MET A 239 -8.63 -3.58 -9.26
CA MET A 239 -10.02 -3.47 -9.69
C MET A 239 -10.17 -3.24 -11.20
N LYS A 240 -9.10 -3.42 -11.98
CA LYS A 240 -9.08 -3.22 -13.41
C LYS A 240 -9.26 -4.54 -14.16
N ARG A 241 -9.71 -4.43 -15.42
CA ARG A 241 -9.89 -5.57 -16.32
C ARG A 241 -8.54 -6.17 -16.73
N PRO A 242 -8.51 -7.45 -17.12
CA PRO A 242 -7.29 -8.11 -17.62
C PRO A 242 -6.59 -7.35 -18.75
N GLU A 243 -7.34 -6.71 -19.64
CA GLU A 243 -6.82 -5.94 -20.78
C GLU A 243 -5.99 -4.72 -20.34
N TYR A 244 -6.39 -4.08 -19.23
CA TYR A 244 -5.60 -2.99 -18.64
C TYR A 244 -4.26 -3.50 -18.11
N VAL A 245 -4.28 -4.63 -17.42
CA VAL A 245 -3.06 -5.26 -16.88
C VAL A 245 -2.15 -5.67 -18.02
N ALA A 246 -2.69 -6.33 -19.06
CA ALA A 246 -1.95 -6.73 -20.26
C ALA A 246 -1.28 -5.52 -20.92
N ALA A 247 -1.99 -4.42 -21.12
CA ALA A 247 -1.43 -3.21 -21.74
C ALA A 247 -0.28 -2.62 -20.91
N ALA A 248 -0.45 -2.49 -19.61
CA ALA A 248 0.53 -1.86 -18.73
C ALA A 248 1.81 -2.72 -18.58
N VAL A 249 1.66 -4.04 -18.39
CA VAL A 249 2.79 -4.98 -18.31
C VAL A 249 3.55 -5.02 -19.64
N THR A 250 2.84 -5.13 -20.78
CA THR A 250 3.45 -5.13 -22.11
C THR A 250 4.26 -3.85 -22.35
N ALA A 251 3.73 -2.68 -21.97
CA ALA A 251 4.44 -1.42 -22.13
C ALA A 251 5.76 -1.37 -21.32
N LEU A 252 5.74 -1.86 -20.06
CA LEU A 252 6.96 -1.96 -19.24
C LEU A 252 7.95 -2.98 -19.79
N ARG A 253 7.47 -4.13 -20.29
CA ARG A 253 8.32 -5.14 -20.94
C ARG A 253 9.00 -4.59 -22.19
N GLN A 254 8.29 -3.80 -23.00
CA GLN A 254 8.88 -3.13 -24.17
C GLN A 254 10.01 -2.19 -23.73
N LEU A 255 9.81 -1.36 -22.68
CA LEU A 255 10.86 -0.50 -22.14
C LEU A 255 12.06 -1.29 -21.60
N LYS A 256 11.82 -2.39 -20.88
CA LYS A 256 12.85 -3.31 -20.38
C LYS A 256 13.68 -3.93 -21.53
N ALA A 257 13.05 -4.16 -22.69
CA ALA A 257 13.68 -4.64 -23.93
C ALA A 257 14.26 -3.51 -24.81
N GLY A 258 14.32 -2.25 -24.34
CA GLY A 258 14.82 -1.11 -25.10
C GLY A 258 13.91 -0.60 -26.22
N LYS A 259 12.63 -1.04 -26.22
CA LYS A 259 11.64 -0.66 -27.25
C LYS A 259 10.74 0.45 -26.72
N GLN A 260 10.20 1.28 -27.61
CA GLN A 260 9.23 2.31 -27.24
C GLN A 260 7.81 1.72 -27.14
N PRO A 261 7.09 1.94 -26.03
CA PRO A 261 5.73 1.46 -25.84
C PRO A 261 4.71 2.38 -26.54
N ASP A 262 3.56 1.82 -26.89
CA ASP A 262 2.42 2.56 -27.38
C ASP A 262 1.66 3.22 -26.20
N LEU A 263 2.07 4.43 -25.83
CA LEU A 263 1.43 5.20 -24.75
C LEU A 263 0.00 5.67 -25.11
N GLN A 264 -0.35 5.74 -26.40
CA GLN A 264 -1.71 6.10 -26.83
C GLN A 264 -2.68 4.94 -26.52
N MET A 265 -2.29 3.71 -26.83
CA MET A 265 -3.07 2.53 -26.46
C MET A 265 -3.20 2.41 -24.93
N LEU A 266 -2.13 2.67 -24.18
CA LEU A 266 -2.17 2.67 -22.72
C LEU A 266 -3.11 3.74 -22.16
N ARG A 267 -3.13 4.94 -22.76
CA ARG A 267 -4.07 6.01 -22.43
C ARG A 267 -5.51 5.63 -22.77
N ALA A 268 -5.73 5.03 -23.93
CA ALA A 268 -7.04 4.63 -24.42
C ALA A 268 -7.68 3.57 -23.54
N VAL A 269 -6.94 2.52 -23.09
CA VAL A 269 -7.51 1.43 -22.28
C VAL A 269 -8.08 1.95 -20.95
N PHE A 270 -7.42 2.89 -20.32
CA PHE A 270 -7.95 3.59 -19.15
C PHE A 270 -7.16 4.86 -18.82
N SER A 271 -7.83 6.01 -18.81
CA SER A 271 -7.30 7.25 -18.22
C SER A 271 -8.44 8.16 -17.72
N ARG A 272 -8.09 9.17 -16.91
CA ARG A 272 -8.95 10.27 -16.48
C ARG A 272 -8.41 11.56 -17.07
N SER A 273 -8.89 11.95 -18.23
CA SER A 273 -8.38 13.13 -18.97
C SER A 273 -6.87 13.03 -19.25
N GLY A 274 -6.33 11.83 -19.42
CA GLY A 274 -4.92 11.56 -19.68
C GLY A 274 -4.10 11.25 -18.41
N PHE A 275 -2.79 11.45 -18.53
CA PHE A 275 -1.79 11.07 -17.54
C PHE A 275 -1.12 12.28 -16.88
N THR A 276 -0.48 12.05 -15.74
CA THR A 276 0.38 13.00 -15.04
C THR A 276 1.59 12.31 -14.43
N ASP A 277 2.71 13.01 -14.37
CA ASP A 277 3.93 12.67 -13.63
C ASP A 277 4.31 13.78 -12.63
N GLY A 278 3.36 14.68 -12.38
CA GLY A 278 3.61 15.96 -11.71
C GLY A 278 4.17 15.86 -10.29
N TYR A 279 3.88 14.79 -9.54
CA TYR A 279 4.55 14.56 -8.26
C TYR A 279 6.03 14.20 -8.46
N TYR A 280 6.33 13.23 -9.32
CA TYR A 280 7.70 12.77 -9.57
C TYR A 280 8.62 13.86 -10.10
N THR A 281 8.12 14.67 -11.04
CA THR A 281 8.87 15.78 -11.64
C THR A 281 8.86 17.06 -10.80
N GLY A 282 8.01 17.15 -9.78
CA GLY A 282 7.78 18.38 -9.01
C GLY A 282 6.89 19.42 -9.74
N GLN A 283 6.47 19.16 -10.98
CA GLN A 283 5.63 20.04 -11.80
C GLN A 283 4.15 19.79 -11.54
N ARG A 284 3.65 20.27 -10.40
CA ARG A 284 2.32 19.94 -9.87
C ARG A 284 1.16 20.72 -10.51
N LYS A 285 1.34 21.33 -11.68
CA LYS A 285 0.27 21.99 -12.44
C LYS A 285 -0.51 20.99 -13.30
N GLN A 286 -1.80 21.23 -13.52
CA GLN A 286 -2.65 20.43 -14.41
C GLN A 286 -2.77 18.93 -14.04
N MET A 287 -2.64 18.60 -12.75
CA MET A 287 -2.76 17.21 -12.27
C MET A 287 -4.20 16.75 -12.10
N PHE A 288 -5.19 17.65 -12.11
CA PHE A 288 -6.60 17.30 -11.93
C PHE A 288 -7.23 16.76 -13.21
N GLY A 289 -8.13 15.81 -13.09
CA GLY A 289 -8.82 15.19 -14.22
C GLY A 289 -9.97 14.28 -13.80
N VAL A 290 -10.95 14.14 -14.68
CA VAL A 290 -12.10 13.26 -14.53
C VAL A 290 -12.25 12.41 -15.77
N ARG A 291 -12.89 11.25 -15.67
CA ARG A 291 -13.13 10.38 -16.82
C ARG A 291 -14.29 10.95 -17.62
N GLN A 292 -14.07 11.16 -18.92
CA GLN A 292 -15.03 11.69 -19.87
C GLN A 292 -15.66 10.56 -20.71
N LYS A 293 -16.71 10.87 -21.48
CA LYS A 293 -17.34 9.91 -22.39
C LYS A 293 -16.38 9.46 -23.48
N GLU A 294 -15.55 10.36 -23.96
CA GLU A 294 -14.50 10.11 -24.98
C GLU A 294 -13.49 9.08 -24.49
N ASP A 295 -13.10 9.11 -23.20
CA ASP A 295 -12.21 8.12 -22.60
C ASP A 295 -12.84 6.70 -22.61
N VAL A 296 -14.17 6.61 -22.45
CA VAL A 296 -14.89 5.32 -22.51
C VAL A 296 -14.95 4.80 -23.94
N THR A 297 -15.23 5.67 -24.92
CA THR A 297 -15.25 5.30 -26.34
C THR A 297 -13.87 4.82 -26.81
N ALA A 298 -12.81 5.54 -26.45
CA ALA A 298 -11.43 5.14 -26.74
C ALA A 298 -11.09 3.75 -26.16
N ALA A 299 -11.54 3.47 -24.93
CA ALA A 299 -11.31 2.17 -24.32
C ALA A 299 -11.96 1.02 -25.14
N ASN A 300 -13.21 1.19 -25.55
CA ASN A 300 -13.93 0.17 -26.32
C ASN A 300 -13.22 -0.19 -27.64
N ALA A 301 -12.54 0.76 -28.26
CA ALA A 301 -11.82 0.53 -29.50
C ALA A 301 -10.56 -0.36 -29.34
N VAL A 302 -9.90 -0.35 -28.19
CA VAL A 302 -8.66 -1.10 -27.95
C VAL A 302 -8.85 -2.44 -27.21
N LEU A 303 -9.97 -2.61 -26.50
CA LEU A 303 -10.22 -3.80 -25.69
C LEU A 303 -10.13 -5.13 -26.44
N PRO A 304 -10.68 -5.32 -27.68
CA PRO A 304 -10.59 -6.60 -28.37
C PRO A 304 -9.14 -7.04 -28.66
N LYS A 305 -8.28 -6.09 -29.08
CA LYS A 305 -6.86 -6.35 -29.34
C LYS A 305 -6.13 -6.75 -28.06
N LEU A 306 -6.41 -6.08 -26.95
CA LEU A 306 -5.80 -6.35 -25.65
C LEU A 306 -6.28 -7.67 -25.04
N ALA A 307 -7.54 -8.06 -25.28
CA ALA A 307 -8.07 -9.36 -24.86
C ALA A 307 -7.33 -10.51 -25.54
N GLU A 308 -7.01 -10.40 -26.82
CA GLU A 308 -6.18 -11.41 -27.53
C GLU A 308 -4.75 -11.47 -26.99
N LEU A 309 -4.17 -10.32 -26.65
CA LEU A 309 -2.84 -10.25 -26.06
C LEU A 309 -2.78 -10.94 -24.68
N ALA A 310 -3.84 -10.81 -23.89
CA ALA A 310 -3.95 -11.41 -22.55
C ALA A 310 -4.05 -12.95 -22.57
N LYS A 311 -4.58 -13.54 -23.66
CA LYS A 311 -4.86 -14.98 -23.75
C LYS A 311 -3.64 -15.85 -24.01
N LYS A 312 -2.60 -15.32 -24.67
CA LYS A 312 -1.45 -16.12 -25.13
C LYS A 312 -0.16 -15.61 -24.50
N PRO A 313 0.75 -16.51 -24.06
CA PRO A 313 2.07 -16.11 -23.58
C PRO A 313 2.81 -15.28 -24.64
N ALA A 314 3.03 -14.00 -24.34
CA ALA A 314 3.82 -13.10 -25.19
C ALA A 314 5.33 -13.34 -25.00
N VAL A 315 5.71 -13.86 -23.85
CA VAL A 315 7.09 -14.22 -23.51
C VAL A 315 7.14 -15.74 -23.36
N ARG A 316 7.93 -16.38 -24.20
CA ARG A 316 8.21 -17.82 -24.09
C ARG A 316 9.63 -18.03 -23.63
N LEU A 317 9.81 -18.97 -22.73
CA LEU A 317 11.13 -19.33 -22.23
C LEU A 317 11.83 -20.19 -23.24
N PRO A 318 13.10 -19.91 -23.59
CA PRO A 318 13.88 -20.77 -24.43
C PRO A 318 14.09 -22.13 -23.75
N LEU A 319 13.90 -23.21 -24.49
CA LEU A 319 14.01 -24.60 -24.02
C LEU A 319 15.01 -25.31 -24.88
N THR A 320 16.10 -25.80 -24.26
CA THR A 320 17.05 -26.68 -24.92
C THR A 320 16.62 -28.12 -24.69
N MET A 321 16.66 -28.93 -25.77
CA MET A 321 16.32 -30.35 -25.68
C MET A 321 17.49 -31.21 -26.17
N SER A 322 17.65 -32.39 -25.59
CA SER A 322 18.54 -33.45 -26.08
C SER A 322 17.75 -34.76 -26.19
N ALA A 323 17.75 -35.37 -27.36
CA ALA A 323 17.03 -36.61 -27.66
C ALA A 323 17.96 -37.71 -28.15
N THR A 324 17.85 -38.91 -27.58
CA THR A 324 18.63 -40.09 -27.96
C THR A 324 17.71 -41.19 -28.49
N VAL A 325 17.98 -41.69 -29.69
CA VAL A 325 17.24 -42.75 -30.40
C VAL A 325 18.25 -43.75 -30.95
N ILE A 326 18.55 -44.79 -30.19
CA ILE A 326 19.55 -45.84 -30.51
C ILE A 326 18.90 -47.19 -30.25
N LEU A 327 19.07 -48.15 -31.17
CA LEU A 327 18.56 -49.51 -31.01
C LEU A 327 19.01 -50.12 -29.67
N GLU A 328 18.12 -50.91 -29.06
CA GLU A 328 18.34 -51.63 -27.79
C GLU A 328 18.54 -50.70 -26.55
N GLN A 329 18.52 -49.39 -26.71
CA GLN A 329 18.56 -48.44 -25.64
C GLN A 329 17.19 -47.76 -25.47
N PRO A 330 16.75 -47.39 -24.24
CA PRO A 330 15.54 -46.58 -24.08
C PRO A 330 15.62 -45.28 -24.88
N VAL A 331 14.53 -44.93 -25.55
CA VAL A 331 14.41 -43.57 -26.13
C VAL A 331 14.40 -42.56 -24.99
N SER A 332 15.31 -41.62 -25.04
CA SER A 332 15.40 -40.57 -23.96
C SER A 332 15.24 -39.17 -24.53
N LEU A 333 14.61 -38.31 -23.71
CA LEU A 333 14.45 -36.88 -23.97
C LEU A 333 14.79 -36.11 -22.67
N THR A 334 15.82 -35.26 -22.77
CA THR A 334 16.18 -34.29 -21.73
C THR A 334 15.71 -32.92 -22.16
N ALA A 335 15.04 -32.20 -21.29
CA ALA A 335 14.58 -30.83 -21.49
C ALA A 335 15.18 -29.93 -20.41
N THR A 336 15.86 -28.84 -20.82
CA THR A 336 16.63 -27.96 -19.92
C THR A 336 16.24 -26.49 -20.14
N LEU A 337 16.00 -25.75 -19.09
CA LEU A 337 15.74 -24.30 -19.06
C LEU A 337 17.02 -23.50 -18.84
N PRO A 338 17.04 -22.17 -19.12
CA PRO A 338 18.20 -21.32 -18.89
C PRO A 338 18.67 -21.18 -17.42
N ASP A 339 17.83 -21.56 -16.49
CA ASP A 339 18.12 -21.59 -15.05
C ASP A 339 18.67 -22.96 -14.57
N ASP A 340 19.09 -23.79 -15.52
CA ASP A 340 19.58 -25.16 -15.31
C ASP A 340 18.56 -26.15 -14.78
N THR A 341 17.28 -25.77 -14.66
CA THR A 341 16.20 -26.71 -14.37
C THR A 341 16.12 -27.74 -15.52
N SER A 342 16.34 -29.02 -15.20
CA SER A 342 16.43 -30.08 -16.22
C SER A 342 15.66 -31.31 -15.79
N VAL A 343 15.02 -31.96 -16.74
CA VAL A 343 14.36 -33.25 -16.56
C VAL A 343 14.70 -34.19 -17.70
N THR A 344 14.80 -35.50 -17.41
CA THR A 344 15.01 -36.54 -18.39
C THR A 344 13.90 -37.57 -18.30
N VAL A 345 13.22 -37.82 -19.38
CA VAL A 345 12.18 -38.84 -19.53
C VAL A 345 12.63 -39.92 -20.46
N GLN A 346 12.18 -41.15 -20.26
CA GLN A 346 12.54 -42.31 -21.09
C GLN A 346 11.30 -43.11 -21.49
N ASP A 347 11.38 -43.81 -22.62
CA ASP A 347 10.38 -44.75 -23.08
C ASP A 347 11.07 -46.03 -23.58
N ALA A 348 10.30 -47.02 -23.97
CA ALA A 348 10.81 -48.29 -24.48
C ALA A 348 11.87 -48.13 -25.61
N PRO A 349 12.79 -49.08 -25.78
CA PRO A 349 13.71 -49.08 -26.88
C PRO A 349 13.01 -48.93 -28.26
N PRO A 350 13.59 -48.19 -29.20
CA PRO A 350 13.01 -47.98 -30.52
C PRO A 350 13.02 -49.24 -31.37
N GLU A 351 12.16 -49.27 -32.35
CA GLU A 351 12.12 -50.37 -33.32
C GLU A 351 13.17 -50.20 -34.42
N LEU A 352 13.58 -51.32 -35.07
CA LEU A 352 14.38 -51.27 -36.28
C LEU A 352 13.55 -50.66 -37.44
N ALA A 353 14.08 -49.65 -38.12
CA ALA A 353 13.40 -48.98 -39.21
C ALA A 353 13.17 -49.91 -40.40
N LYS A 354 11.93 -50.08 -40.83
CA LYS A 354 11.56 -50.84 -42.02
C LYS A 354 11.76 -50.04 -43.32
N ASN A 355 11.60 -48.72 -43.29
CA ASN A 355 11.70 -47.83 -44.43
C ASN A 355 12.72 -46.70 -44.20
N LYS A 356 12.35 -45.73 -43.29
CA LYS A 356 13.18 -44.56 -43.00
C LYS A 356 13.50 -44.49 -41.51
N PRO A 357 14.79 -44.50 -41.10
CA PRO A 357 15.16 -44.28 -39.72
C PRO A 357 14.87 -42.85 -39.25
N CYS A 358 14.81 -42.63 -37.95
CA CYS A 358 14.71 -41.32 -37.35
C CYS A 358 15.94 -40.47 -37.70
N ASP A 359 15.68 -39.23 -38.07
CA ASP A 359 16.70 -38.21 -38.28
C ASP A 359 16.45 -36.99 -37.37
N ALA A 360 17.44 -36.12 -37.17
CA ALA A 360 17.38 -34.95 -36.36
C ALA A 360 16.22 -34.01 -36.76
N ALA A 361 15.98 -33.86 -38.07
CA ALA A 361 14.90 -33.01 -38.60
C ALA A 361 13.51 -33.53 -38.23
N PHE A 362 13.32 -34.86 -38.22
CA PHE A 362 12.07 -35.45 -37.75
C PHE A 362 11.85 -35.23 -36.25
N LEU A 363 12.89 -35.43 -35.40
CA LEU A 363 12.85 -35.20 -33.97
C LEU A 363 12.52 -33.72 -33.67
N GLU A 364 13.22 -32.79 -34.30
CA GLU A 364 13.00 -31.36 -34.12
C GLU A 364 11.55 -30.95 -34.48
N ARG A 365 11.04 -31.42 -35.61
CA ARG A 365 9.66 -31.15 -36.02
C ARG A 365 8.60 -31.69 -35.05
N GLN A 366 8.83 -32.85 -34.38
CA GLN A 366 7.88 -33.42 -33.46
C GLN A 366 8.02 -32.84 -32.05
N LEU A 367 9.25 -32.70 -31.55
CA LEU A 367 9.55 -32.20 -30.21
C LEU A 367 9.38 -30.68 -30.12
N GLY A 368 9.58 -29.94 -31.21
CA GLY A 368 9.36 -28.48 -31.26
C GLY A 368 7.89 -28.03 -31.24
N LYS A 369 6.91 -28.95 -31.26
CA LYS A 369 5.47 -28.60 -31.16
C LYS A 369 5.06 -28.17 -29.77
N LEU A 370 5.54 -27.00 -29.32
CA LEU A 370 5.35 -26.43 -27.98
C LEU A 370 4.24 -25.37 -27.93
N GLY A 371 3.39 -25.27 -28.96
CA GLY A 371 2.47 -24.14 -29.23
C GLY A 371 1.56 -23.69 -28.07
N ASN A 372 1.14 -24.58 -27.18
CA ASN A 372 0.25 -24.28 -26.06
C ASN A 372 0.99 -24.20 -24.70
N THR A 373 2.32 -24.09 -24.71
CA THR A 373 3.13 -24.01 -23.51
C THR A 373 3.81 -22.64 -23.38
N ALA A 374 4.34 -22.35 -22.19
CA ALA A 374 5.17 -21.16 -21.95
C ALA A 374 6.59 -21.30 -22.53
N TYR A 375 6.88 -22.35 -23.32
CA TYR A 375 8.21 -22.66 -23.81
C TYR A 375 8.31 -22.50 -25.32
N GLN A 376 9.52 -22.20 -25.80
CA GLN A 376 9.90 -22.18 -27.19
C GLN A 376 11.19 -23.00 -27.36
N LEU A 377 11.21 -23.93 -28.27
CA LEU A 377 12.44 -24.68 -28.61
C LEU A 377 13.50 -23.70 -29.08
N ASP A 378 14.61 -23.63 -28.38
CA ASP A 378 15.79 -22.84 -28.72
C ASP A 378 16.76 -23.69 -29.54
N SER A 379 17.06 -24.91 -29.06
CA SER A 379 17.94 -25.86 -29.73
C SER A 379 17.57 -27.29 -29.40
N LEU A 380 17.85 -28.19 -30.34
CA LEU A 380 17.73 -29.64 -30.14
C LEU A 380 19.04 -30.33 -30.54
N THR A 381 19.62 -31.06 -29.60
CA THR A 381 20.69 -32.01 -29.87
C THR A 381 20.10 -33.41 -30.07
N ALA A 382 20.28 -34.01 -31.25
CA ALA A 382 19.74 -35.33 -31.59
C ALA A 382 20.86 -36.33 -31.74
N THR A 383 20.81 -37.44 -31.01
CA THR A 383 21.72 -38.58 -31.18
C THR A 383 20.95 -39.77 -31.76
N CYS A 384 21.22 -40.12 -32.99
CA CYS A 384 20.56 -41.22 -33.71
C CYS A 384 21.61 -42.19 -34.30
N ASP A 385 21.35 -43.51 -34.25
CA ASP A 385 22.22 -44.55 -34.79
C ASP A 385 22.02 -44.78 -36.32
N GLY A 386 21.04 -44.08 -36.92
CA GLY A 386 20.69 -44.23 -38.32
C GLY A 386 19.99 -45.55 -38.67
N LYS A 387 19.59 -46.36 -37.70
CA LYS A 387 18.91 -47.65 -37.84
C LYS A 387 17.57 -47.71 -37.19
N ALA A 388 17.41 -46.97 -36.10
CA ALA A 388 16.22 -46.96 -35.25
C ALA A 388 15.11 -46.07 -35.80
N THR A 389 13.86 -46.41 -35.50
CA THR A 389 12.68 -45.56 -35.73
C THR A 389 11.81 -45.48 -34.50
N VAL A 390 11.19 -44.30 -34.32
CA VAL A 390 10.24 -44.03 -33.20
C VAL A 390 8.98 -43.39 -33.80
N SER A 391 7.83 -43.78 -33.26
CA SER A 391 6.56 -43.21 -33.69
C SER A 391 6.40 -41.75 -33.29
N ALA A 392 5.70 -40.98 -34.11
CA ALA A 392 5.32 -39.60 -33.70
C ALA A 392 4.46 -39.57 -32.42
N ALA A 393 3.70 -40.64 -32.14
CA ALA A 393 2.89 -40.76 -30.90
C ALA A 393 3.80 -40.89 -29.68
N THR A 394 4.82 -41.73 -29.72
CA THR A 394 5.83 -41.89 -28.67
C THR A 394 6.56 -40.57 -28.37
N LEU A 395 7.06 -39.89 -29.40
CA LEU A 395 7.74 -38.59 -29.25
C LEU A 395 6.81 -37.52 -28.67
N ASN A 396 5.55 -37.51 -29.07
CA ASN A 396 4.56 -36.59 -28.51
C ASN A 396 4.24 -36.91 -27.04
N ALA A 397 4.23 -38.18 -26.62
CA ALA A 397 4.07 -38.62 -25.25
C ALA A 397 5.29 -38.19 -24.42
N LEU A 398 6.51 -38.52 -24.82
CA LEU A 398 7.77 -38.11 -24.18
C LEU A 398 7.83 -36.59 -24.01
N ARG A 399 7.51 -35.82 -25.05
CA ARG A 399 7.49 -34.36 -24.96
C ARG A 399 6.50 -33.88 -23.91
N ARG A 400 5.25 -34.41 -23.84
CA ARG A 400 4.26 -34.01 -22.84
C ARG A 400 4.74 -34.31 -21.44
N THR A 401 5.22 -35.55 -21.22
CA THR A 401 5.75 -35.95 -19.89
C THR A 401 6.97 -35.12 -19.50
N ALA A 402 7.89 -34.80 -20.42
CA ALA A 402 9.03 -33.94 -20.16
C ALA A 402 8.58 -32.53 -19.73
N ILE A 403 7.60 -31.94 -20.43
CA ILE A 403 7.07 -30.62 -20.11
C ILE A 403 6.35 -30.63 -18.77
N GLU A 404 5.54 -31.63 -18.48
CA GLU A 404 4.83 -31.78 -17.18
C GLU A 404 5.82 -31.91 -16.01
N GLN A 405 6.84 -32.74 -16.14
CA GLN A 405 7.89 -32.88 -15.12
C GLN A 405 8.73 -31.59 -14.97
N LEU A 406 9.04 -30.92 -16.08
CA LEU A 406 9.77 -29.66 -16.07
C LEU A 406 8.96 -28.55 -15.33
N GLN A 407 7.67 -28.49 -15.57
CA GLN A 407 6.76 -27.55 -14.88
C GLN A 407 6.70 -27.86 -13.38
N ALA A 408 6.61 -29.15 -13.00
CA ALA A 408 6.61 -29.57 -11.60
C ALA A 408 7.95 -29.24 -10.89
N ALA A 409 9.08 -29.52 -11.55
CA ALA A 409 10.40 -29.18 -11.02
C ALA A 409 10.57 -27.66 -10.84
N ARG A 410 10.15 -26.90 -11.84
CA ARG A 410 10.20 -25.43 -11.80
C ARG A 410 9.29 -24.85 -10.70
N LYS A 411 8.06 -25.35 -10.58
CA LYS A 411 7.17 -25.00 -9.48
C LYS A 411 7.84 -25.25 -8.13
N ALA A 412 8.40 -26.44 -7.91
CA ALA A 412 9.06 -26.80 -6.66
C ALA A 412 10.26 -25.88 -6.34
N ALA A 413 11.06 -25.53 -7.36
CA ALA A 413 12.20 -24.62 -7.20
C ALA A 413 11.79 -23.17 -6.87
N ASN A 414 10.63 -22.71 -7.34
CA ASN A 414 10.14 -21.36 -7.13
C ASN A 414 9.15 -21.22 -5.95
N THR A 415 8.75 -22.31 -5.31
CA THR A 415 7.80 -22.24 -4.18
C THR A 415 8.55 -22.13 -2.87
N PRO A 416 8.51 -20.98 -2.18
CA PRO A 416 9.10 -20.82 -0.86
C PRO A 416 8.49 -21.79 0.15
N GLN A 417 9.31 -22.25 1.08
CA GLN A 417 8.91 -23.12 2.19
C GLN A 417 9.08 -22.35 3.49
N TYR A 418 8.08 -22.40 4.36
CA TYR A 418 8.06 -21.64 5.61
C TYR A 418 7.79 -22.54 6.80
N THR A 419 8.42 -22.21 7.93
CA THR A 419 8.14 -22.81 9.22
C THR A 419 7.29 -21.87 10.06
N LEU A 420 6.19 -22.37 10.65
CA LEU A 420 5.33 -21.58 11.53
C LEU A 420 5.85 -21.68 12.97
N ALA A 421 6.34 -20.58 13.52
CA ALA A 421 6.70 -20.52 14.94
C ALA A 421 5.45 -20.45 15.83
N GLU A 422 5.53 -20.94 17.05
CA GLU A 422 4.46 -20.76 18.04
C GLU A 422 4.53 -19.37 18.64
N VAL A 423 3.51 -18.55 18.36
CA VAL A 423 3.37 -17.18 18.85
C VAL A 423 1.98 -17.00 19.45
N PRO A 424 1.86 -16.37 20.62
CA PRO A 424 0.55 -16.07 21.20
C PRO A 424 -0.31 -15.23 20.26
N LEU A 425 -1.46 -15.76 19.89
CA LEU A 425 -2.41 -15.04 19.01
C LEU A 425 -2.98 -13.81 19.68
N HIS A 426 -3.19 -13.86 20.97
CA HIS A 426 -3.68 -12.75 21.77
C HIS A 426 -2.68 -12.40 22.86
N LEU A 427 -2.28 -11.15 22.90
CA LEU A 427 -1.43 -10.65 23.96
C LEU A 427 -2.13 -10.78 25.32
N PRO A 428 -1.42 -11.21 26.39
CA PRO A 428 -1.99 -11.29 27.72
C PRO A 428 -2.49 -9.92 28.17
N LYS A 429 -3.64 -9.89 28.85
CA LYS A 429 -4.14 -8.64 29.43
C LYS A 429 -3.18 -8.16 30.50
N GLN A 430 -2.82 -6.88 30.45
CA GLN A 430 -2.08 -6.22 31.50
C GLN A 430 -3.05 -5.48 32.44
N PRO A 431 -2.75 -5.42 33.75
CA PRO A 431 -3.55 -4.62 34.66
C PRO A 431 -3.54 -3.16 34.22
N HIS A 432 -4.68 -2.65 33.76
CA HIS A 432 -4.83 -1.25 33.43
C HIS A 432 -5.29 -0.49 34.69
N SER A 433 -4.44 0.35 35.26
CA SER A 433 -4.84 1.33 36.22
C SER A 433 -5.38 2.55 35.47
N ALA A 434 -6.69 2.55 35.21
CA ALA A 434 -7.33 3.74 34.67
C ALA A 434 -7.06 4.94 35.59
N PRO A 435 -6.72 6.11 35.09
CA PRO A 435 -6.54 7.30 35.89
C PRO A 435 -7.89 7.67 36.56
N LYS A 436 -7.86 8.29 37.71
CA LYS A 436 -9.09 8.76 38.37
C LYS A 436 -9.90 9.75 37.53
N LYS A 437 -9.22 10.46 36.63
CA LYS A 437 -9.75 11.41 35.65
C LYS A 437 -8.84 11.43 34.42
N PRO A 438 -9.39 11.48 33.18
CA PRO A 438 -8.58 11.64 31.97
C PRO A 438 -7.78 12.94 31.98
N ASN A 439 -6.58 12.90 31.43
CA ASN A 439 -5.79 14.09 31.11
C ASN A 439 -6.36 14.78 29.88
N TYR A 440 -6.30 16.09 29.81
CA TYR A 440 -6.70 16.85 28.64
C TYR A 440 -5.46 17.28 27.86
N TRP A 441 -5.37 16.81 26.61
CA TRP A 441 -4.44 17.33 25.63
C TRP A 441 -5.18 18.35 24.78
N VAL A 442 -4.59 19.54 24.62
CA VAL A 442 -5.20 20.62 23.85
C VAL A 442 -4.30 20.97 22.68
N GLN A 443 -4.81 20.83 21.46
CA GLN A 443 -4.09 21.17 20.23
C GLN A 443 -4.58 22.51 19.68
N VAL A 444 -3.65 23.38 19.29
CA VAL A 444 -3.90 24.68 18.66
C VAL A 444 -3.17 24.78 17.32
N GLN A 445 -3.63 25.71 16.44
CA GLN A 445 -3.04 25.93 15.11
C GLN A 445 -2.57 27.38 14.90
N THR A 446 -2.97 28.33 15.78
CA THR A 446 -2.59 29.75 15.67
C THR A 446 -2.20 30.32 17.03
N MET A 447 -1.50 31.46 17.02
CA MET A 447 -1.10 32.18 18.25
C MET A 447 -2.32 32.69 19.02
N GLU A 448 -3.38 33.14 18.33
CA GLU A 448 -4.63 33.59 18.99
C GLU A 448 -5.31 32.43 19.73
N GLN A 449 -5.31 31.23 19.17
CA GLN A 449 -5.84 30.02 19.81
C GLN A 449 -4.98 29.64 21.02
N LEU A 450 -3.65 29.72 20.90
CA LEU A 450 -2.73 29.50 22.02
C LEU A 450 -3.03 30.44 23.18
N HIS A 451 -3.13 31.74 22.95
CA HIS A 451 -3.45 32.70 23.95
C HIS A 451 -4.85 32.48 24.59
N ALA A 452 -5.84 32.05 23.77
CA ALA A 452 -7.17 31.73 24.29
C ALA A 452 -7.15 30.55 25.29
N VAL A 453 -6.33 29.51 25.01
CA VAL A 453 -6.16 28.37 25.91
C VAL A 453 -5.40 28.77 27.17
N GLN A 454 -4.29 29.52 27.02
CA GLN A 454 -3.47 29.97 28.17
C GLN A 454 -4.25 30.92 29.12
N ASN A 455 -5.18 31.72 28.60
CA ASN A 455 -6.01 32.64 29.36
C ASN A 455 -7.31 31.99 29.90
N SER A 456 -7.44 30.67 29.82
CA SER A 456 -8.57 29.91 30.36
C SER A 456 -8.17 29.20 31.66
N ASP A 457 -9.16 28.98 32.55
CA ASP A 457 -8.98 28.16 33.76
C ASP A 457 -9.09 26.65 33.46
N PHE A 458 -9.02 26.25 32.19
CA PHE A 458 -9.13 24.84 31.76
C PHE A 458 -7.87 24.05 32.15
N PRO A 459 -8.02 22.86 32.76
CA PRO A 459 -6.89 22.03 33.16
C PRO A 459 -6.26 21.39 31.91
N THR A 460 -5.30 22.08 31.27
CA THR A 460 -4.54 21.59 30.15
C THR A 460 -3.32 20.83 30.64
N ASP A 461 -3.35 19.50 30.58
CA ASP A 461 -2.24 18.65 31.04
C ASP A 461 -1.09 18.65 30.02
N LYS A 462 -1.39 18.63 28.72
CA LYS A 462 -0.41 18.80 27.65
C LYS A 462 -0.93 19.71 26.55
N LEU A 463 -0.08 20.59 26.04
CA LEU A 463 -0.36 21.51 24.95
C LEU A 463 0.31 21.00 23.67
N LEU A 464 -0.46 20.70 22.62
CA LEU A 464 0.08 20.29 21.32
C LEU A 464 0.25 21.52 20.45
N LEU A 465 1.51 21.84 20.13
CA LEU A 465 1.89 23.07 19.45
C LEU A 465 2.59 22.76 18.11
N PRO A 466 2.11 23.30 16.97
CA PRO A 466 2.82 23.17 15.70
C PRO A 466 4.25 23.74 15.76
N LEU A 467 5.19 23.03 15.14
CA LEU A 467 6.61 23.41 15.13
C LEU A 467 6.83 24.88 14.71
N HIS A 468 6.11 25.35 13.68
CA HIS A 468 6.23 26.72 13.19
C HIS A 468 5.73 27.80 14.18
N LEU A 469 4.87 27.44 15.13
CA LEU A 469 4.48 28.35 16.23
C LEU A 469 5.53 28.32 17.35
N ALA A 470 6.04 27.13 17.67
CA ALA A 470 7.10 27.01 18.68
C ALA A 470 8.36 27.82 18.33
N GLU A 471 8.70 27.89 17.03
CA GLU A 471 9.84 28.69 16.52
C GLU A 471 9.66 30.21 16.73
N GLN A 472 8.44 30.68 16.98
CA GLN A 472 8.15 32.09 17.24
C GLN A 472 8.22 32.43 18.73
N LEU A 473 8.34 31.42 19.60
CA LEU A 473 8.36 31.60 21.04
C LEU A 473 9.80 31.65 21.57
N PRO A 474 10.10 32.59 22.49
CA PRO A 474 11.45 32.77 23.03
C PRO A 474 11.88 31.64 23.98
N GLN A 475 10.94 30.89 24.52
CA GLN A 475 11.18 29.79 25.46
C GLN A 475 10.06 28.76 25.37
N PRO A 476 10.31 27.49 25.77
CA PRO A 476 9.29 26.45 25.79
C PRO A 476 8.14 26.78 26.74
N ILE A 477 6.94 26.34 26.36
CA ILE A 477 5.79 26.30 27.27
C ILE A 477 5.87 25.00 28.07
N PRO A 478 5.70 25.02 29.40
CA PRO A 478 5.69 23.81 30.22
C PRO A 478 4.66 22.79 29.71
N ASN A 479 5.03 21.52 29.67
CA ASN A 479 4.20 20.40 29.21
C ASN A 479 3.72 20.51 27.74
N ALA A 480 4.38 21.31 26.93
CA ALA A 480 4.07 21.38 25.52
C ALA A 480 4.79 20.31 24.72
N ILE A 481 4.08 19.74 23.75
CA ILE A 481 4.54 18.73 22.80
C ILE A 481 4.51 19.35 21.39
N LEU A 482 5.61 19.26 20.66
CA LEU A 482 5.67 19.75 19.27
C LEU A 482 4.94 18.82 18.32
N THR A 483 4.03 19.36 17.51
CA THR A 483 3.42 18.62 16.39
C THR A 483 4.19 18.90 15.12
N LEU A 484 4.48 17.82 14.37
CA LEU A 484 5.31 17.87 13.17
C LEU A 484 4.45 17.76 11.90
N PRO A 485 4.95 18.28 10.75
CA PRO A 485 4.28 18.07 9.48
C PRO A 485 4.20 16.57 9.14
N THR A 486 2.99 16.03 8.94
CA THR A 486 2.78 14.61 8.59
C THR A 486 3.47 14.21 7.29
N PHE A 487 3.62 15.13 6.34
CA PHE A 487 4.36 14.94 5.10
C PHE A 487 5.56 15.87 5.07
N ALA A 488 6.71 15.35 5.42
CA ALA A 488 7.98 16.07 5.50
C ALA A 488 9.10 15.29 4.81
N PRO A 489 9.11 15.27 3.48
CA PRO A 489 10.13 14.52 2.73
C PRO A 489 11.52 15.17 2.79
N ASP A 490 11.62 16.49 2.99
CA ASP A 490 12.87 17.19 3.32
C ASP A 490 13.16 17.07 4.83
N GLU A 491 13.63 15.89 5.19
CA GLU A 491 13.95 15.55 6.57
C GLU A 491 15.15 16.33 7.10
N THR A 492 16.06 16.76 6.23
CA THR A 492 17.23 17.53 6.63
C THR A 492 16.82 18.89 7.20
N THR A 493 15.91 19.57 6.54
CA THR A 493 15.36 20.84 7.03
C THR A 493 14.56 20.64 8.31
N LEU A 494 13.70 19.61 8.37
CA LEU A 494 12.92 19.30 9.57
C LEU A 494 13.82 19.03 10.78
N ARG A 495 14.88 18.25 10.59
CA ARG A 495 15.87 17.93 11.64
C ARG A 495 16.55 19.19 12.19
N LYS A 496 17.02 20.09 11.31
CA LYS A 496 17.63 21.37 11.73
C LYS A 496 16.66 22.23 12.55
N ARG A 497 15.41 22.31 12.14
CA ARG A 497 14.36 23.05 12.87
C ARG A 497 14.11 22.46 14.27
N LEU A 498 14.02 21.14 14.37
CA LEU A 498 13.87 20.45 15.65
C LEU A 498 15.08 20.66 16.56
N GLN A 499 16.29 20.58 16.04
CA GLN A 499 17.52 20.86 16.79
C GLN A 499 17.57 22.31 17.31
N ALA A 500 17.10 23.27 16.51
CA ALA A 500 16.98 24.66 16.95
C ALA A 500 15.97 24.82 18.11
N CYS A 501 14.82 24.17 18.01
CA CYS A 501 13.85 24.14 19.09
C CYS A 501 14.41 23.43 20.34
N GLN A 502 15.09 22.30 20.16
CA GLN A 502 15.71 21.56 21.27
C GLN A 502 16.75 22.39 22.01
N ALA A 503 17.53 23.20 21.30
CA ALA A 503 18.56 24.07 21.89
C ALA A 503 17.99 25.12 22.86
N ILE A 504 16.72 25.48 22.71
CA ILE A 504 16.04 26.40 23.63
C ILE A 504 15.14 25.68 24.64
N GLY A 505 15.17 24.32 24.66
CA GLY A 505 14.57 23.50 25.71
C GLY A 505 13.28 22.75 25.33
N TRP A 506 12.84 22.75 24.04
CA TRP A 506 11.75 21.87 23.61
C TRP A 506 12.28 20.41 23.56
N ASN A 507 11.61 19.49 24.26
CA ASN A 507 12.11 18.13 24.47
C ASN A 507 11.10 17.02 24.10
N ALA A 508 9.90 17.34 23.64
CA ALA A 508 8.84 16.36 23.35
C ALA A 508 8.22 16.59 21.97
N ILE A 509 7.87 15.48 21.25
CA ILE A 509 7.19 15.54 19.97
C ILE A 509 6.01 14.58 19.90
N LEU A 510 4.99 14.95 19.11
CA LEU A 510 3.89 14.10 18.72
C LEU A 510 4.23 13.37 17.41
N CYS A 511 4.25 12.06 17.45
CA CYS A 511 4.60 11.19 16.34
C CYS A 511 3.34 10.73 15.58
N ASP A 512 3.02 11.39 14.46
CA ASP A 512 1.91 11.02 13.57
C ASP A 512 2.34 10.03 12.46
N THR A 513 3.62 9.73 12.33
CA THR A 513 4.19 8.77 11.36
C THR A 513 5.35 8.01 11.98
N ILE A 514 5.67 6.84 11.42
CA ILE A 514 6.84 6.05 11.82
C ILE A 514 8.16 6.82 11.62
N ALA A 515 8.21 7.74 10.65
CA ALA A 515 9.37 8.60 10.45
C ALA A 515 9.61 9.55 11.63
N HIS A 516 8.56 10.05 12.26
CA HIS A 516 8.67 10.90 13.47
C HIS A 516 9.23 10.11 14.66
N LEU A 517 8.90 8.82 14.78
CA LEU A 517 9.45 7.95 15.83
C LEU A 517 10.97 7.87 15.71
N VAL A 518 11.48 7.58 14.51
CA VAL A 518 12.94 7.49 14.26
C VAL A 518 13.62 8.84 14.49
N LEU A 519 13.06 9.90 13.91
CA LEU A 519 13.63 11.24 14.02
C LEU A 519 13.73 11.69 15.48
N GLY A 520 12.65 11.51 16.24
CA GLY A 520 12.62 11.90 17.66
C GLY A 520 13.56 11.06 18.51
N LYS A 521 13.63 9.75 18.29
CA LYS A 521 14.57 8.86 18.99
C LYS A 521 16.03 9.24 18.73
N GLN A 522 16.37 9.54 17.46
CA GLN A 522 17.72 9.97 17.07
C GLN A 522 18.13 11.33 17.68
N LEU A 523 17.14 12.19 17.97
CA LEU A 523 17.38 13.48 18.62
C LEU A 523 17.27 13.41 20.15
N GLY A 524 16.93 12.25 20.73
CA GLY A 524 16.74 12.09 22.17
C GLY A 524 15.52 12.84 22.71
N LEU A 525 14.48 13.02 21.90
CA LEU A 525 13.24 13.68 22.29
C LEU A 525 12.25 12.67 22.92
N GLU A 526 11.41 13.13 23.85
CA GLU A 526 10.29 12.36 24.37
C GLU A 526 9.27 12.13 23.26
N LEU A 527 8.80 10.87 23.13
CA LEU A 527 7.92 10.45 22.06
C LEU A 527 6.50 10.23 22.56
N HIS A 528 5.54 10.93 21.96
CA HIS A 528 4.10 10.76 22.16
C HIS A 528 3.45 10.30 20.86
N GLY A 529 2.59 9.26 20.92
CA GLY A 529 1.91 8.75 19.73
C GLY A 529 0.72 9.62 19.32
N GLY A 530 0.64 9.98 18.04
CA GLY A 530 -0.48 10.69 17.45
C GLY A 530 -1.47 9.78 16.71
N THR A 531 -2.66 10.32 16.42
CA THR A 531 -3.72 9.58 15.68
C THR A 531 -3.30 9.11 14.31
N GLY A 532 -2.30 9.76 13.70
CA GLY A 532 -1.77 9.43 12.38
C GLY A 532 -0.98 8.11 12.31
N LEU A 533 -0.56 7.55 13.45
CA LEU A 533 0.02 6.21 13.53
C LEU A 533 -1.00 5.10 13.24
N ASN A 534 -2.30 5.42 13.24
CA ASN A 534 -3.39 4.50 12.91
C ASN A 534 -3.44 3.23 13.79
N LEU A 535 -3.18 3.36 15.07
CA LEU A 535 -3.18 2.24 16.02
C LEU A 535 -4.60 1.75 16.27
N THR A 536 -4.89 0.50 15.91
CA THR A 536 -6.24 -0.09 15.96
C THR A 536 -6.33 -1.40 16.75
N ASN A 537 -5.21 -1.89 17.26
CA ASN A 537 -5.13 -3.13 18.02
C ASN A 537 -3.99 -3.10 19.05
N ARG A 538 -4.05 -4.04 19.98
CA ARG A 538 -3.09 -4.14 21.09
C ARG A 538 -1.67 -4.43 20.64
N HIS A 539 -1.50 -5.22 19.56
CA HIS A 539 -0.18 -5.52 19.02
C HIS A 539 0.50 -4.27 18.44
N SER A 540 -0.23 -3.43 17.71
CA SER A 540 0.34 -2.18 17.19
C SER A 540 0.70 -1.19 18.29
N VAL A 541 -0.08 -1.15 19.39
CA VAL A 541 0.26 -0.35 20.58
C VAL A 541 1.50 -0.89 21.29
N ASP A 542 1.64 -2.21 21.39
CA ASP A 542 2.81 -2.87 21.99
C ASP A 542 4.11 -2.55 21.22
N VAL A 543 4.05 -2.58 19.89
CA VAL A 543 5.20 -2.24 19.00
C VAL A 543 5.71 -0.82 19.29
N ILE A 544 4.83 0.17 19.38
CA ILE A 544 5.28 1.56 19.63
C ILE A 544 5.72 1.77 21.08
N GLN A 545 5.13 1.06 22.04
CA GLN A 545 5.57 1.05 23.43
C GLN A 545 7.01 0.54 23.54
N GLN A 546 7.31 -0.60 22.91
CA GLN A 546 8.66 -1.17 22.86
C GLN A 546 9.65 -0.25 22.14
N TYR A 547 9.18 0.56 21.20
CA TYR A 547 10.01 1.56 20.53
C TYR A 547 10.38 2.74 21.44
N GLY A 548 9.67 2.93 22.56
CA GLY A 548 9.94 3.97 23.55
C GLY A 548 8.93 5.12 23.57
N VAL A 549 7.73 4.94 23.02
CA VAL A 549 6.63 5.92 23.12
C VAL A 549 6.03 5.87 24.52
N SER A 550 5.85 7.04 25.16
CA SER A 550 5.39 7.16 26.55
C SER A 550 3.87 6.98 26.71
N ASP A 551 3.11 7.53 25.79
CA ASP A 551 1.65 7.50 25.71
C ASP A 551 1.17 7.74 24.28
N THR A 552 -0.11 7.46 23.96
CA THR A 552 -0.57 7.55 22.57
C THR A 552 -2.01 7.97 22.43
N LEU A 553 -2.34 8.54 21.27
CA LEU A 553 -3.70 8.70 20.77
C LEU A 553 -4.01 7.56 19.78
N LEU A 554 -5.13 6.89 20.02
CA LEU A 554 -5.58 5.78 19.17
C LEU A 554 -6.24 6.28 17.89
N SER A 555 -6.38 5.36 16.91
CA SER A 555 -7.01 5.67 15.63
C SER A 555 -8.43 6.21 15.78
N VAL A 556 -8.74 7.25 15.00
CA VAL A 556 -10.10 7.84 14.93
C VAL A 556 -11.12 6.89 14.28
N GLU A 557 -10.70 5.74 13.79
CA GLU A 557 -11.55 4.72 13.18
C GLU A 557 -12.07 3.67 14.18
N LEU A 558 -11.70 3.76 15.45
CA LEU A 558 -12.17 2.88 16.52
C LEU A 558 -13.48 3.36 17.17
N THR A 559 -14.27 2.39 17.62
CA THR A 559 -15.33 2.66 18.60
C THR A 559 -14.72 2.82 20.01
N ILE A 560 -15.46 3.43 20.94
CA ILE A 560 -15.06 3.53 22.36
C ILE A 560 -14.67 2.15 22.91
N ARG A 561 -15.47 1.11 22.63
CA ARG A 561 -15.21 -0.26 23.09
C ARG A 561 -13.90 -0.83 22.54
N GLN A 562 -13.66 -0.67 21.24
CA GLN A 562 -12.41 -1.12 20.59
C GLN A 562 -11.20 -0.33 21.09
N ALA A 563 -11.35 0.98 21.28
CA ALA A 563 -10.26 1.81 21.80
C ALA A 563 -9.88 1.42 23.25
N LEU A 564 -10.88 1.16 24.12
CA LEU A 564 -10.63 0.71 25.49
C LEU A 564 -9.89 -0.64 25.55
N SER A 565 -10.09 -1.53 24.58
CA SER A 565 -9.32 -2.81 24.54
C SER A 565 -7.82 -2.59 24.34
N CYS A 566 -7.42 -1.47 23.75
CA CYS A 566 -6.01 -1.14 23.50
C CYS A 566 -5.32 -0.43 24.67
N CYS A 567 -6.10 0.07 25.66
CA CYS A 567 -5.57 0.91 26.76
C CYS A 567 -4.78 0.13 27.82
N ASP A 568 -4.82 -1.21 27.79
CA ASP A 568 -4.09 -2.02 28.77
C ASP A 568 -2.59 -2.20 28.45
N ARG A 569 -2.12 -1.70 27.30
CA ARG A 569 -0.70 -1.81 26.92
C ARG A 569 0.11 -0.59 27.37
N MET A 570 -0.44 0.59 27.19
CA MET A 570 0.16 1.86 27.61
C MET A 570 -0.93 2.91 27.84
N PRO A 571 -0.63 4.05 28.50
CA PRO A 571 -1.56 5.16 28.60
C PRO A 571 -2.02 5.59 27.20
N ALA A 572 -3.32 5.45 26.92
CA ALA A 572 -3.87 5.73 25.60
C ALA A 572 -5.12 6.63 25.69
N GLY A 573 -5.33 7.42 24.65
CA GLY A 573 -6.41 8.38 24.54
C GLY A 573 -7.08 8.42 23.20
N ILE A 574 -8.12 9.23 23.10
CA ILE A 574 -8.94 9.39 21.90
C ILE A 574 -9.12 10.86 21.52
N PHE A 575 -9.48 11.07 20.24
CA PHE A 575 -9.90 12.36 19.73
C PHE A 575 -11.32 12.68 20.23
N ALA A 576 -11.44 13.61 21.18
CA ALA A 576 -12.69 13.91 21.87
C ALA A 576 -13.40 15.15 21.31
N TYR A 577 -12.65 16.18 20.86
CA TYR A 577 -13.22 17.38 20.24
C TYR A 577 -12.41 17.82 19.03
N GLY A 578 -13.12 18.34 18.02
CA GLY A 578 -12.58 19.15 16.93
C GLY A 578 -13.00 18.68 15.55
N HIS A 579 -12.65 19.48 14.55
CA HIS A 579 -12.80 19.09 13.15
C HIS A 579 -11.73 18.06 12.79
N LEU A 580 -12.15 16.81 12.52
CA LEU A 580 -11.21 15.75 12.10
C LEU A 580 -10.55 16.09 10.77
N PRO A 581 -9.21 15.95 10.62
CA PRO A 581 -8.53 16.04 9.33
C PRO A 581 -8.94 14.83 8.47
N VAL A 582 -9.87 15.04 7.52
CA VAL A 582 -10.38 13.96 6.65
C VAL A 582 -9.44 13.64 5.50
N MET A 583 -8.62 14.60 5.07
CA MET A 583 -7.57 14.42 4.06
C MET A 583 -6.40 15.36 4.32
N LYS A 584 -5.20 14.84 4.14
CA LYS A 584 -3.96 15.62 4.06
C LYS A 584 -3.44 15.48 2.63
N THR A 585 -3.18 16.60 1.93
CA THR A 585 -2.86 16.56 0.49
C THR A 585 -1.64 17.41 0.17
N ARG A 586 -0.78 16.94 -0.73
CA ARG A 586 0.37 17.71 -1.22
C ARG A 586 -0.04 18.80 -2.23
N LEU A 587 -1.21 18.65 -2.86
CA LEU A 587 -1.83 19.62 -3.75
C LEU A 587 -2.90 20.43 -3.02
N CYS A 588 -2.98 21.73 -3.29
CA CYS A 588 -4.09 22.52 -2.82
C CYS A 588 -5.24 22.47 -3.85
N PRO A 589 -6.40 21.86 -3.51
CA PRO A 589 -7.52 21.75 -4.43
C PRO A 589 -8.16 23.11 -4.77
N ILE A 590 -8.02 24.10 -3.88
CA ILE A 590 -8.58 25.45 -4.06
C ILE A 590 -7.74 26.27 -5.04
N ARG A 591 -6.41 26.15 -4.95
CA ARG A 591 -5.49 26.95 -5.76
C ARG A 591 -5.67 26.73 -7.27
N GLU A 592 -5.91 25.48 -7.68
CA GLU A 592 -6.09 25.15 -9.11
C GLU A 592 -7.43 25.67 -9.66
N GLU A 593 -8.48 25.76 -8.81
CA GLU A 593 -9.81 26.18 -9.25
C GLU A 593 -10.00 27.69 -9.22
N VAL A 594 -9.56 28.37 -8.15
CA VAL A 594 -9.82 29.81 -7.95
C VAL A 594 -8.55 30.62 -7.64
N GLY A 595 -7.41 30.00 -7.46
CA GLY A 595 -6.16 30.65 -7.06
C GLY A 595 -6.13 31.08 -5.59
N CYS A 596 -4.91 31.36 -5.07
CA CYS A 596 -4.73 31.75 -3.66
C CYS A 596 -5.34 33.10 -3.33
N ARG A 597 -5.38 34.06 -4.29
CA ARG A 597 -5.94 35.43 -4.07
C ARG A 597 -7.44 35.38 -3.78
N SER A 598 -8.17 34.42 -4.35
CA SER A 598 -9.63 34.27 -4.20
C SER A 598 -9.99 33.12 -3.25
N CYS A 599 -9.02 32.58 -2.51
CA CYS A 599 -9.21 31.46 -1.60
C CYS A 599 -10.09 31.87 -0.41
N LYS A 600 -11.15 31.09 -0.18
CA LYS A 600 -12.02 31.22 0.98
C LYS A 600 -11.75 30.15 2.06
N HIS A 601 -10.67 29.38 1.94
CA HIS A 601 -10.30 28.33 2.86
C HIS A 601 -11.39 27.28 3.08
N GLN A 602 -12.18 26.97 2.04
CA GLN A 602 -13.29 26.01 2.13
C GLN A 602 -13.57 25.33 0.80
N LEU A 603 -14.05 24.10 0.89
CA LEU A 603 -14.62 23.32 -0.21
C LEU A 603 -16.08 23.02 0.09
N LYS A 604 -16.90 22.93 -0.94
CA LYS A 604 -18.29 22.46 -0.84
C LYS A 604 -18.47 21.15 -1.58
N ASP A 605 -19.18 20.22 -0.96
CA ASP A 605 -19.58 18.97 -1.61
C ASP A 605 -20.91 19.13 -2.40
N ARG A 606 -21.33 18.06 -3.07
CA ARG A 606 -22.58 18.01 -3.83
C ARG A 606 -23.85 18.24 -2.99
N THR A 607 -23.76 18.12 -1.67
CA THR A 607 -24.87 18.39 -0.72
C THR A 607 -24.78 19.78 -0.10
N ASN A 608 -23.90 20.63 -0.62
CA ASN A 608 -23.62 22.00 -0.17
C ASN A 608 -23.03 22.07 1.27
N ARG A 609 -22.48 20.97 1.81
CA ARG A 609 -21.74 20.98 3.07
C ARG A 609 -20.37 21.64 2.84
N THR A 610 -19.97 22.47 3.80
CA THR A 610 -18.71 23.20 3.74
C THR A 610 -17.65 22.49 4.55
N PHE A 611 -16.54 22.13 3.90
CA PHE A 611 -15.36 21.51 4.48
C PHE A 611 -14.27 22.57 4.64
N PRO A 612 -13.84 22.90 5.87
CA PRO A 612 -12.73 23.83 6.07
C PRO A 612 -11.43 23.28 5.48
N VAL A 613 -10.61 24.20 4.92
CA VAL A 613 -9.32 23.85 4.32
C VAL A 613 -8.25 24.72 4.94
N PHE A 614 -7.21 24.09 5.47
CA PHE A 614 -6.09 24.77 6.10
C PHE A 614 -4.80 24.49 5.33
N CYS A 615 -4.10 25.56 4.94
CA CYS A 615 -2.79 25.44 4.32
C CYS A 615 -1.72 25.47 5.40
N THR A 616 -0.88 24.45 5.43
CA THR A 616 0.27 24.35 6.32
C THR A 616 1.54 24.17 5.50
N GLU A 617 2.66 24.03 6.15
CA GLU A 617 3.98 23.91 5.53
C GLU A 617 4.07 22.69 4.61
N GLY A 618 4.03 22.95 3.29
CA GLY A 618 4.24 21.94 2.26
C GLY A 618 3.03 21.07 1.90
N TYR A 619 1.91 21.13 2.66
CA TYR A 619 0.68 20.40 2.36
C TYR A 619 -0.58 21.15 2.78
N THR A 620 -1.74 20.60 2.44
CA THR A 620 -3.06 21.16 2.74
C THR A 620 -3.88 20.14 3.51
N VAL A 621 -4.56 20.57 4.56
CA VAL A 621 -5.47 19.75 5.37
C VAL A 621 -6.90 20.13 5.04
N ILE A 622 -7.72 19.13 4.73
CA ILE A 622 -9.17 19.28 4.58
C ILE A 622 -9.80 18.69 5.83
N TYR A 623 -10.56 19.50 6.55
CA TYR A 623 -11.23 19.11 7.78
C TYR A 623 -12.67 18.68 7.51
N ASN A 624 -13.23 17.84 8.40
CA ASN A 624 -14.64 17.49 8.37
C ASN A 624 -15.53 18.74 8.51
N ALA A 625 -16.71 18.69 7.89
CA ALA A 625 -17.64 19.83 7.87
C ALA A 625 -18.17 20.22 9.26
N VAL A 626 -18.22 19.27 10.21
CA VAL A 626 -18.66 19.47 11.57
C VAL A 626 -17.67 18.87 12.55
N PRO A 627 -17.52 19.43 13.77
CA PRO A 627 -16.59 18.88 14.75
C PRO A 627 -17.09 17.56 15.35
N VAL A 628 -16.18 16.74 15.81
CA VAL A 628 -16.46 15.68 16.79
C VAL A 628 -16.83 16.35 18.12
N TRP A 629 -17.81 15.79 18.78
CA TRP A 629 -18.26 16.26 20.10
C TRP A 629 -18.67 15.07 20.96
N VAL A 630 -18.11 14.94 22.17
CA VAL A 630 -18.41 13.85 23.11
C VAL A 630 -18.44 14.28 24.59
N ALA A 631 -18.50 15.60 24.88
CA ALA A 631 -18.53 16.12 26.26
C ALA A 631 -19.69 15.54 27.06
N ASP A 632 -20.88 15.35 26.46
CA ASP A 632 -22.06 14.74 27.06
C ASP A 632 -21.93 13.22 27.31
N ARG A 633 -20.84 12.59 26.95
CA ARG A 633 -20.54 11.15 27.09
C ARG A 633 -19.41 10.86 28.07
N PHE A 634 -19.07 11.82 28.92
CA PHE A 634 -17.91 11.76 29.82
C PHE A 634 -17.82 10.44 30.61
N GLN A 635 -18.95 9.90 31.09
CA GLN A 635 -18.98 8.64 31.82
C GLN A 635 -18.45 7.44 31.00
N GLN A 636 -18.57 7.47 29.67
CA GLN A 636 -18.05 6.44 28.77
C GLN A 636 -16.55 6.65 28.43
N LEU A 637 -16.03 7.84 28.74
CA LEU A 637 -14.67 8.26 28.37
C LEU A 637 -13.71 8.26 29.56
N ARG A 638 -14.21 8.12 30.82
CA ARG A 638 -13.41 8.23 32.03
C ARG A 638 -12.28 7.21 32.19
N ASP A 639 -12.39 6.08 31.45
CA ASP A 639 -11.41 5.00 31.51
C ASP A 639 -10.24 5.20 30.51
N PHE A 640 -10.30 6.24 29.67
CA PHE A 640 -9.15 6.65 28.85
C PHE A 640 -8.18 7.49 29.67
N SER A 641 -6.89 7.33 29.38
CA SER A 641 -5.84 8.14 29.99
C SER A 641 -5.85 9.58 29.49
N THR A 642 -6.29 9.81 28.24
CA THR A 642 -6.18 11.09 27.55
C THR A 642 -7.40 11.39 26.68
N LEU A 643 -7.86 12.63 26.72
CA LEU A 643 -8.85 13.19 25.79
C LEU A 643 -8.23 14.35 25.02
N LEU A 644 -8.16 14.22 23.68
CA LEU A 644 -7.65 15.27 22.80
C LEU A 644 -8.76 16.24 22.41
N LEU A 645 -8.56 17.53 22.73
CA LEU A 645 -9.35 18.66 22.22
C LEU A 645 -8.51 19.38 21.16
N SER A 646 -8.90 19.27 19.87
CA SER A 646 -8.12 19.79 18.74
C SER A 646 -8.82 20.98 18.11
N PHE A 647 -8.30 22.18 18.35
CA PHE A 647 -8.78 23.41 17.74
C PHE A 647 -8.09 23.65 16.39
N SER A 648 -8.87 23.99 15.37
CA SER A 648 -8.39 24.21 14.01
C SER A 648 -8.86 25.54 13.43
N ILE A 649 -10.17 25.77 13.40
CA ILE A 649 -10.83 26.95 12.79
C ILE A 649 -11.55 27.81 13.83
N GLU A 650 -11.59 27.35 15.08
CA GLU A 650 -12.34 28.00 16.15
C GLU A 650 -11.70 29.32 16.55
N SER A 651 -12.55 30.34 16.74
CA SER A 651 -12.15 31.63 17.30
C SER A 651 -11.86 31.54 18.79
N PRO A 652 -11.08 32.47 19.37
CA PRO A 652 -10.83 32.52 20.85
C PRO A 652 -12.07 32.40 21.70
N LYS A 653 -13.16 33.07 21.33
CA LYS A 653 -14.45 33.02 22.07
C LYS A 653 -15.08 31.63 22.02
N GLN A 654 -15.02 30.95 20.87
CA GLN A 654 -15.53 29.58 20.72
C GLN A 654 -14.68 28.60 21.54
N ILE A 655 -13.36 28.76 21.55
CA ILE A 655 -12.46 27.92 22.37
C ILE A 655 -12.82 27.99 23.83
N GLN A 656 -12.97 29.20 24.38
CA GLN A 656 -13.35 29.38 25.80
C GLN A 656 -14.70 28.70 26.15
N ALA A 657 -15.70 28.82 25.25
CA ALA A 657 -17.00 28.18 25.45
C ALA A 657 -16.88 26.65 25.42
N ILE A 658 -16.12 26.10 24.47
CA ILE A 658 -15.91 24.64 24.33
C ILE A 658 -15.14 24.09 25.54
N LEU A 659 -14.09 24.78 25.99
CA LEU A 659 -13.34 24.37 27.17
C LEU A 659 -14.23 24.34 28.40
N ALA A 660 -15.12 25.32 28.58
CA ALA A 660 -16.11 25.35 29.68
C ALA A 660 -17.06 24.14 29.58
N ASP A 661 -17.52 23.78 28.38
CA ASP A 661 -18.39 22.61 28.18
C ASP A 661 -17.70 21.28 28.56
N TYR A 662 -16.40 21.15 28.31
CA TYR A 662 -15.62 19.97 28.73
C TYR A 662 -15.25 19.95 30.21
N GLN A 663 -15.37 21.09 30.92
CA GLN A 663 -15.30 21.14 32.37
C GLN A 663 -16.65 20.77 33.05
N ALA A 664 -17.76 20.96 32.33
CA ALA A 664 -19.11 20.65 32.80
C ALA A 664 -19.63 19.35 32.18
N PRO A 665 -19.47 18.19 32.83
CA PRO A 665 -19.63 16.87 32.20
C PRO A 665 -21.02 16.50 31.67
N CYS A 666 -21.96 17.39 31.65
CA CYS A 666 -23.33 17.20 31.16
C CYS A 666 -23.75 18.27 30.13
N ALA A 667 -22.80 18.93 29.50
CA ALA A 667 -23.08 19.96 28.50
C ALA A 667 -23.93 19.41 27.36
N SER A 668 -24.93 20.16 26.94
CA SER A 668 -25.73 19.81 25.75
C SER A 668 -24.88 19.94 24.49
N ALA A 669 -25.03 18.96 23.56
CA ALA A 669 -24.31 18.99 22.31
C ALA A 669 -24.66 20.21 21.45
N PRO A 670 -23.71 20.79 20.67
CA PRO A 670 -23.99 21.91 19.78
C PRO A 670 -24.96 21.50 18.67
N ALA A 671 -25.57 22.47 17.98
CA ALA A 671 -26.56 22.21 16.93
C ALA A 671 -26.00 21.40 15.73
N ALA A 672 -24.71 21.51 15.44
CA ALA A 672 -24.05 20.79 14.35
C ALA A 672 -22.77 20.10 14.87
N TYR A 673 -22.79 18.78 14.93
CA TYR A 673 -21.67 17.97 15.38
C TYR A 673 -21.74 16.54 14.82
N THR A 674 -20.69 15.76 15.06
CA THR A 674 -20.64 14.32 14.80
C THR A 674 -20.01 13.59 16.00
N ARG A 675 -20.33 12.31 16.14
CA ARG A 675 -19.62 11.39 17.05
C ARG A 675 -18.43 10.71 16.36
N GLY A 676 -18.13 11.08 15.12
CA GLY A 676 -17.17 10.35 14.32
C GLY A 676 -17.57 8.89 14.16
N LEU A 677 -16.65 7.98 14.45
CA LEU A 677 -16.87 6.54 14.46
C LEU A 677 -16.96 5.95 15.87
N LEU A 678 -16.82 6.76 16.89
CA LEU A 678 -16.75 6.33 18.30
C LEU A 678 -17.96 5.49 18.76
N LEU A 679 -19.16 5.77 18.24
CA LEU A 679 -20.39 5.05 18.61
C LEU A 679 -20.88 4.04 17.57
N ARG A 680 -20.62 4.29 16.29
CA ARG A 680 -21.16 3.43 15.20
C ARG A 680 -20.16 2.41 14.64
N GLY A 681 -18.86 2.68 14.78
CA GLY A 681 -17.79 1.84 14.29
C GLY A 681 -17.72 1.70 12.75
N LEU A 682 -16.84 0.82 12.34
CA LEU A 682 -16.69 0.34 10.96
C LEU A 682 -17.10 -1.12 10.88
N PRO A 683 -17.55 -1.60 9.72
CA PRO A 683 -17.77 -3.04 9.52
C PRO A 683 -16.50 -3.84 9.80
N SER A 684 -16.65 -4.98 10.50
CA SER A 684 -15.56 -5.95 10.64
C SER A 684 -15.19 -6.55 9.28
N ALA A 685 -13.93 -6.96 9.11
CA ALA A 685 -13.51 -7.75 7.97
C ALA A 685 -14.11 -9.17 8.04
N VAL A 686 -14.30 -9.69 9.26
CA VAL A 686 -14.89 -11.00 9.56
C VAL A 686 -16.37 -10.82 9.88
N GLY A 687 -17.25 -11.50 9.18
CA GLY A 687 -18.71 -11.48 9.43
C GLY A 687 -19.46 -10.43 8.61
N LYS A 688 -19.45 -10.57 7.31
CA LYS A 688 -20.48 -10.10 6.40
C LYS A 688 -21.39 -11.24 6.02
#